data_c8f07d4ddc6409b1567af49750f784b0
#
_entry.id   c8f07d4ddc6409b1567af49750f784b0
#
_cell.length_a   1.000
_cell.length_b   1.000
_cell.length_c   1.000
_cell.angle_alpha   90.00
_cell.angle_beta   90.00
_cell.angle_gamma   90.00
#
_symmetry.space_group_name_H-M   'P 1'
#
loop_
_entity.id
_entity.type
_entity.pdbx_description
1 polymer ?
#
loop_
_entity_poly.entity_id
_entity_poly.type
_entity_poly.pdbx_seq_one_letter_code
_entity_poly.pdbx_strand_id
1 'polypeptide(L)'
;MNGSGELGVVTIDQAATIQSWNAWLASVTGLSEDDVRGRPLLSLVAAARTDVIRAFLDEVLSTGTSRVLAPAFHHYVFACPPRHPSRHFAEMQQFVTIAPLTSDDAILGAMLTIEDVTPQLDEQRDLMAQLEHAPPGASTAGAIEAVGAGHWQLRGAAVRTLRQRASTAEIAHLLDTLRRGYHDLNVVSSALQVLSANRDVTSPLIELLSDAQADLRMHAALALGHVGDPVAVPALVAALDDEEPNVRFHAIEALGSIGAGDAVDRLAEIARSGDFFLSFPAIAALARADDPRVAPALTSLLGDDLLRPAVIETLAAIGDEDAVAPLVGVLNRGVDGDGAAAVAAALDQIRAREEDTFGAGAHIVDVARAALRPAGVAALTAAAEQGRPPLASLVAVLGWSGAAGLPAIVRAVGNRDVEEAVTAAVMAIGRESVAPLIERLVEGERAARIAAATLLGALGDRRAVPPLVAALDGADAELTAASAAALARLCEPAALDPLLALFAHEQAIVRQTAIAAINSIGAEATASRIRPRLDDDDPRVRACAVRVAGYFGFDACVPSLVSKLRDADGDVRRAAIEQLPMMDDPSAPSLLIEALGRETPRNRSAAAHALRQVAGDAATLALVGALDDDDAWVRYFAAGSLALRGDIEAVSALTRLVQADPAPHVRIAALQALASIDAYIAGEMALPLIKDPDPEVASTALTAVAAGAHPAADDLLEDAVKSGEAFLRRAAVRALPARSTARAAELLAWAACLAEPPDLPRLLIESLVRLAASDDAAARAAAVTALVNLASATETRDAALRTLAALPQAAVDDLARKLQAPRVATKLAAVEALARMRHPRASEALQHALEDDDAAVRRAAVAAFGRLGTTSAAAAVAALSVSDPDERVRRLAAAMCRRHRWNGGTDR
;
A
#
# COMPACT_ATOMS: atom_id res chain seq x y z
N MET A 1 -62.31 7.51 -0.64
CA MET A 1 -61.70 6.71 -1.71
C MET A 1 -62.28 7.13 -3.03
N ASN A 2 -61.79 8.22 -3.62
CA ASN A 2 -62.12 8.66 -4.96
C ASN A 2 -60.89 9.36 -5.53
N GLY A 3 -59.91 8.55 -5.97
CA GLY A 3 -58.70 8.99 -6.64
C GLY A 3 -58.17 7.86 -7.54
N SER A 4 -59.08 7.22 -8.31
CA SER A 4 -58.74 6.03 -9.10
C SER A 4 -58.47 6.29 -10.57
N GLY A 5 -58.04 7.53 -10.92
CA GLY A 5 -57.82 7.90 -12.32
C GLY A 5 -56.33 8.12 -12.72
N GLU A 6 -55.39 8.12 -11.79
CA GLU A 6 -53.98 8.58 -12.06
C GLU A 6 -52.88 7.55 -11.80
N LEU A 7 -53.28 6.33 -11.38
CA LEU A 7 -52.31 5.27 -11.06
C LEU A 7 -52.46 4.06 -11.96
N GLY A 8 -51.37 3.57 -12.50
CA GLY A 8 -51.30 2.27 -13.12
C GLY A 8 -51.34 1.18 -12.07
N VAL A 9 -52.17 0.16 -12.28
CA VAL A 9 -52.24 -1.00 -11.39
C VAL A 9 -52.20 -2.27 -12.22
N VAL A 10 -51.26 -3.14 -11.90
CA VAL A 10 -51.17 -4.50 -12.45
C VAL A 10 -51.08 -5.50 -11.31
N THR A 11 -51.80 -6.60 -11.39
CA THR A 11 -51.65 -7.72 -10.46
C THR A 11 -51.11 -8.93 -11.20
N ILE A 12 -50.26 -9.66 -10.51
CA ILE A 12 -49.64 -10.89 -11.02
C ILE A 12 -49.80 -12.02 -10.02
N ASP A 13 -49.76 -13.25 -10.52
CA ASP A 13 -49.70 -14.46 -9.69
C ASP A 13 -48.27 -14.78 -9.24
N GLN A 14 -48.08 -15.91 -8.52
CA GLN A 14 -46.78 -16.40 -8.05
C GLN A 14 -45.81 -16.72 -9.19
N ALA A 15 -46.29 -16.99 -10.40
CA ALA A 15 -45.45 -17.21 -11.57
C ALA A 15 -45.12 -15.91 -12.33
N ALA A 16 -45.42 -14.76 -11.72
CA ALA A 16 -45.29 -13.41 -12.30
C ALA A 16 -46.09 -13.24 -13.60
N THR A 17 -47.22 -13.93 -13.71
CA THR A 17 -48.16 -13.86 -14.85
C THR A 17 -49.26 -12.83 -14.55
N ILE A 18 -49.53 -11.95 -15.50
CA ILE A 18 -50.49 -10.85 -15.35
C ILE A 18 -51.92 -11.39 -15.18
N GLN A 19 -52.57 -10.98 -14.11
CA GLN A 19 -53.95 -11.33 -13.75
C GLN A 19 -54.93 -10.19 -14.05
N SER A 20 -54.49 -8.92 -13.82
CA SER A 20 -55.28 -7.73 -14.12
C SER A 20 -54.40 -6.59 -14.62
N TRP A 21 -54.99 -5.71 -15.43
CA TRP A 21 -54.33 -4.56 -16.05
C TRP A 21 -55.32 -3.41 -16.17
N ASN A 22 -55.11 -2.34 -15.42
CA ASN A 22 -56.17 -1.31 -15.36
C ASN A 22 -56.17 -0.40 -16.61
N ALA A 23 -57.26 0.36 -16.75
CA ALA A 23 -57.46 1.28 -17.89
C ALA A 23 -56.36 2.36 -18.03
N TRP A 24 -55.74 2.76 -16.89
CA TRP A 24 -54.64 3.73 -16.93
C TRP A 24 -53.41 3.14 -17.65
N LEU A 25 -52.99 1.93 -17.29
CA LEU A 25 -51.90 1.24 -17.99
C LEU A 25 -52.21 0.99 -19.45
N ALA A 26 -53.45 0.59 -19.78
CA ALA A 26 -53.88 0.43 -21.15
C ALA A 26 -53.74 1.74 -21.96
N SER A 27 -54.08 2.87 -21.33
CA SER A 27 -53.98 4.18 -21.99
C SER A 27 -52.56 4.67 -22.26
N VAL A 28 -51.57 4.33 -21.38
CA VAL A 28 -50.18 4.81 -21.51
C VAL A 28 -49.31 3.84 -22.28
N THR A 29 -49.56 2.54 -22.19
CA THR A 29 -48.77 1.51 -22.92
C THR A 29 -49.35 1.13 -24.29
N GLY A 30 -50.63 1.47 -24.53
CA GLY A 30 -51.34 1.06 -25.73
C GLY A 30 -51.73 -0.42 -25.76
N LEU A 31 -51.58 -1.14 -24.65
CA LEU A 31 -51.94 -2.57 -24.54
C LEU A 31 -53.19 -2.72 -23.68
N SER A 32 -54.26 -3.35 -24.22
CA SER A 32 -55.46 -3.63 -23.45
C SER A 32 -55.25 -4.77 -22.44
N GLU A 33 -56.13 -4.89 -21.44
CA GLU A 33 -56.08 -6.02 -20.49
C GLU A 33 -56.15 -7.38 -21.21
N ASP A 34 -56.97 -7.48 -22.24
CA ASP A 34 -57.13 -8.72 -23.04
C ASP A 34 -55.83 -9.09 -23.79
N ASP A 35 -54.99 -8.09 -24.18
CA ASP A 35 -53.74 -8.32 -24.86
C ASP A 35 -52.64 -8.84 -23.93
N VAL A 36 -52.70 -8.55 -22.63
CA VAL A 36 -51.64 -8.81 -21.67
C VAL A 36 -52.00 -9.88 -20.62
N ARG A 37 -53.23 -10.12 -20.35
CA ARG A 37 -53.67 -11.09 -19.37
C ARG A 37 -53.21 -12.51 -19.70
N GLY A 38 -52.59 -13.17 -18.72
CA GLY A 38 -51.98 -14.48 -18.90
C GLY A 38 -50.56 -14.46 -19.48
N ARG A 39 -50.00 -13.27 -19.78
CA ARG A 39 -48.62 -13.16 -20.22
C ARG A 39 -47.70 -12.93 -19.04
N PRO A 40 -46.43 -13.40 -19.08
CA PRO A 40 -45.42 -13.06 -18.09
C PRO A 40 -45.17 -11.54 -18.06
N LEU A 41 -45.22 -10.91 -16.88
CA LEU A 41 -44.99 -9.46 -16.71
C LEU A 41 -43.65 -9.03 -17.35
N LEU A 42 -42.62 -9.85 -17.13
CA LEU A 42 -41.26 -9.55 -17.66
C LEU A 42 -41.18 -9.51 -19.21
N SER A 43 -42.19 -10.05 -19.91
CA SER A 43 -42.26 -9.92 -21.38
C SER A 43 -42.64 -8.51 -21.84
N LEU A 44 -43.16 -7.67 -20.96
CA LEU A 44 -43.51 -6.27 -21.23
C LEU A 44 -42.54 -5.27 -20.66
N VAL A 45 -41.59 -5.72 -19.82
CA VAL A 45 -40.53 -4.89 -19.25
C VAL A 45 -39.47 -4.63 -20.31
N ALA A 46 -38.92 -3.42 -20.33
CA ALA A 46 -37.80 -3.07 -21.21
C ALA A 46 -36.62 -4.02 -21.01
N ALA A 47 -36.00 -4.51 -22.09
CA ALA A 47 -34.96 -5.55 -22.02
C ALA A 47 -33.79 -5.20 -21.07
N ALA A 48 -33.38 -3.93 -21.03
CA ALA A 48 -32.32 -3.45 -20.16
C ALA A 48 -32.70 -3.44 -18.65
N ARG A 49 -33.96 -3.72 -18.30
CA ARG A 49 -34.49 -3.68 -16.93
C ARG A 49 -34.99 -5.03 -16.42
N THR A 50 -35.05 -6.01 -17.29
CA THR A 50 -35.69 -7.32 -16.99
C THR A 50 -35.04 -8.01 -15.78
N ASP A 51 -33.71 -8.01 -15.67
CA ASP A 51 -33.00 -8.69 -14.57
C ASP A 51 -33.24 -8.00 -13.22
N VAL A 52 -33.26 -6.67 -13.19
CA VAL A 52 -33.48 -5.89 -11.98
C VAL A 52 -34.95 -6.09 -11.49
N ILE A 53 -35.93 -5.99 -12.41
CA ILE A 53 -37.32 -6.18 -12.05
C ILE A 53 -37.59 -7.63 -11.61
N ARG A 54 -36.96 -8.61 -12.27
CA ARG A 54 -36.98 -10.01 -11.86
C ARG A 54 -36.54 -10.17 -10.40
N ALA A 55 -35.40 -9.64 -10.05
CA ALA A 55 -34.83 -9.75 -8.70
C ALA A 55 -35.82 -9.18 -7.63
N PHE A 56 -36.41 -8.03 -7.91
CA PHE A 56 -37.41 -7.44 -6.99
C PHE A 56 -38.71 -8.23 -6.91
N LEU A 57 -39.18 -8.78 -8.02
CA LEU A 57 -40.38 -9.65 -8.02
C LEU A 57 -40.11 -10.94 -7.25
N ASP A 58 -39.00 -11.60 -7.49
CA ASP A 58 -38.58 -12.83 -6.79
C ASP A 58 -38.48 -12.59 -5.28
N GLU A 59 -37.95 -11.44 -4.89
CA GLU A 59 -37.88 -11.07 -3.48
C GLU A 59 -39.25 -10.84 -2.86
N VAL A 60 -40.14 -10.04 -3.51
CA VAL A 60 -41.48 -9.76 -3.01
C VAL A 60 -42.28 -11.04 -2.92
N LEU A 61 -42.24 -11.90 -3.95
CA LEU A 61 -42.99 -13.15 -4.02
C LEU A 61 -42.48 -14.23 -3.05
N SER A 62 -41.16 -14.16 -2.69
CA SER A 62 -40.57 -15.13 -1.74
C SER A 62 -40.65 -14.67 -0.29
N THR A 63 -40.43 -13.37 -0.01
CA THR A 63 -40.34 -12.86 1.36
C THR A 63 -41.59 -12.17 1.87
N GLY A 64 -42.51 -11.77 0.98
CA GLY A 64 -43.68 -10.95 1.31
C GLY A 64 -43.33 -9.49 1.66
N THR A 65 -42.13 -9.04 1.39
CA THR A 65 -41.67 -7.67 1.69
C THR A 65 -41.94 -6.76 0.50
N SER A 66 -42.67 -5.65 0.71
CA SER A 66 -42.90 -4.66 -0.36
C SER A 66 -41.63 -3.98 -0.81
N ARG A 67 -41.54 -3.67 -2.10
CA ARG A 67 -40.40 -2.95 -2.71
C ARG A 67 -40.85 -1.71 -3.46
N VAL A 68 -39.99 -0.69 -3.44
CA VAL A 68 -40.23 0.57 -4.13
C VAL A 68 -39.08 0.82 -5.13
N LEU A 69 -39.48 1.12 -6.37
CA LEU A 69 -38.58 1.49 -7.43
C LEU A 69 -38.73 2.99 -7.69
N ALA A 70 -37.74 3.74 -7.23
CA ALA A 70 -37.70 5.18 -7.46
C ALA A 70 -37.09 5.52 -8.83
N PRO A 71 -37.63 6.49 -9.57
CA PRO A 71 -37.16 6.86 -10.90
C PRO A 71 -35.71 7.33 -10.94
N ALA A 72 -35.21 7.88 -9.86
CA ALA A 72 -33.79 8.28 -9.74
C ALA A 72 -32.78 7.15 -10.02
N PHE A 73 -33.19 5.89 -9.76
CA PHE A 73 -32.34 4.71 -9.93
C PHE A 73 -32.83 3.80 -11.07
N HIS A 74 -34.14 3.73 -11.27
CA HIS A 74 -34.77 2.72 -12.14
C HIS A 74 -35.46 3.30 -13.36
N HIS A 75 -35.70 4.64 -13.42
CA HIS A 75 -36.36 5.39 -14.47
C HIS A 75 -37.77 4.91 -14.75
N TYR A 76 -37.96 3.75 -15.35
CA TYR A 76 -39.27 3.16 -15.70
C TYR A 76 -39.19 1.63 -15.72
N VAL A 77 -40.37 0.99 -15.53
CA VAL A 77 -40.60 -0.45 -15.73
C VAL A 77 -41.11 -0.68 -17.14
N PHE A 78 -42.11 0.11 -17.57
CA PHE A 78 -42.67 0.05 -18.90
C PHE A 78 -42.21 1.23 -19.73
N ALA A 79 -41.57 0.96 -20.88
CA ALA A 79 -41.18 2.01 -21.81
C ALA A 79 -42.45 2.56 -22.50
N CYS A 80 -42.85 3.76 -22.13
CA CYS A 80 -43.99 4.46 -22.71
C CYS A 80 -43.77 5.97 -22.67
N PRO A 81 -44.34 6.76 -23.60
CA PRO A 81 -44.18 8.20 -23.62
C PRO A 81 -44.82 8.83 -22.38
N PRO A 82 -44.30 9.97 -21.89
CA PRO A 82 -44.93 10.73 -20.82
C PRO A 82 -46.35 11.15 -21.19
N ARG A 83 -47.26 11.20 -20.22
CA ARG A 83 -48.62 11.69 -20.47
C ARG A 83 -48.70 13.15 -20.86
N HIS A 84 -47.74 13.94 -20.38
CA HIS A 84 -47.57 15.34 -20.77
C HIS A 84 -46.19 15.49 -21.42
N PRO A 85 -46.04 16.31 -22.45
CA PRO A 85 -44.77 16.54 -23.11
C PRO A 85 -43.71 16.93 -22.08
N SER A 86 -42.64 16.10 -21.96
CA SER A 86 -41.49 16.38 -21.09
C SER A 86 -40.38 17.09 -21.87
N ARG A 87 -39.67 18.01 -21.21
CA ARG A 87 -38.50 18.70 -21.75
C ARG A 87 -37.23 17.90 -21.58
N HIS A 88 -37.20 17.01 -20.60
CA HIS A 88 -35.97 16.33 -20.17
C HIS A 88 -35.99 14.80 -20.36
N PHE A 89 -37.21 14.22 -20.57
CA PHE A 89 -37.37 12.77 -20.62
C PHE A 89 -38.14 12.32 -21.87
N ALA A 90 -37.56 11.41 -22.65
CA ALA A 90 -38.23 10.78 -23.79
C ALA A 90 -39.25 9.73 -23.35
N GLU A 91 -38.99 9.08 -22.21
CA GLU A 91 -39.86 8.04 -21.63
C GLU A 91 -40.42 8.52 -20.29
N MET A 92 -41.66 8.10 -19.98
CA MET A 92 -42.31 8.34 -18.71
C MET A 92 -41.44 7.88 -17.54
N GLN A 93 -41.20 8.74 -16.58
CA GLN A 93 -40.49 8.43 -15.35
C GLN A 93 -41.49 7.86 -14.34
N GLN A 94 -41.25 6.61 -13.89
CA GLN A 94 -42.23 5.85 -13.13
C GLN A 94 -41.77 5.62 -11.69
N PHE A 95 -42.60 6.00 -10.74
CA PHE A 95 -42.47 5.58 -9.36
C PHE A 95 -43.30 4.32 -9.18
N VAL A 96 -42.66 3.19 -8.83
CA VAL A 96 -43.32 1.89 -8.80
C VAL A 96 -43.22 1.28 -7.41
N THR A 97 -44.37 0.86 -6.86
CA THR A 97 -44.40 0.07 -5.63
C THR A 97 -44.88 -1.35 -5.98
N ILE A 98 -44.12 -2.33 -5.53
CA ILE A 98 -44.44 -3.76 -5.65
C ILE A 98 -44.80 -4.25 -4.26
N ALA A 99 -46.04 -4.63 -4.08
CA ALA A 99 -46.59 -5.13 -2.81
C ALA A 99 -47.10 -6.57 -2.95
N PRO A 100 -46.89 -7.44 -1.97
CA PRO A 100 -47.42 -8.79 -2.02
C PRO A 100 -48.94 -8.79 -1.90
N LEU A 101 -49.59 -9.67 -2.64
CA LEU A 101 -50.99 -10.04 -2.45
C LEU A 101 -51.04 -11.30 -1.60
N THR A 102 -51.61 -11.22 -0.41
CA THR A 102 -51.63 -12.31 0.57
C THR A 102 -53.05 -12.72 0.90
N SER A 103 -53.28 -14.01 1.19
CA SER A 103 -54.50 -14.56 1.82
C SER A 103 -54.07 -15.66 2.77
N ASP A 104 -54.57 -15.62 3.99
CA ASP A 104 -54.28 -16.62 5.04
C ASP A 104 -52.79 -16.94 5.21
N ASP A 105 -51.96 -15.89 5.29
CA ASP A 105 -50.50 -15.93 5.38
C ASP A 105 -49.77 -16.51 4.15
N ALA A 106 -50.49 -16.88 3.09
CA ALA A 106 -49.86 -17.31 1.83
C ALA A 106 -49.77 -16.15 0.84
N ILE A 107 -48.64 -16.01 0.18
CA ILE A 107 -48.42 -15.04 -0.90
C ILE A 107 -49.08 -15.61 -2.16
N LEU A 108 -50.13 -14.98 -2.66
CA LEU A 108 -50.86 -15.38 -3.88
C LEU A 108 -50.26 -14.78 -5.15
N GLY A 109 -49.50 -13.68 -5.00
CA GLY A 109 -48.97 -12.93 -6.11
C GLY A 109 -48.48 -11.57 -5.64
N ALA A 110 -48.38 -10.60 -6.55
CA ALA A 110 -48.02 -9.23 -6.22
C ALA A 110 -48.86 -8.21 -6.99
N MET A 111 -49.01 -7.03 -6.41
CA MET A 111 -49.60 -5.86 -7.02
C MET A 111 -48.56 -4.81 -7.26
N LEU A 112 -48.42 -4.32 -8.48
CA LEU A 112 -47.60 -3.18 -8.83
C LEU A 112 -48.48 -1.96 -9.00
N THR A 113 -48.14 -0.87 -8.30
CA THR A 113 -48.70 0.44 -8.54
C THR A 113 -47.69 1.33 -9.23
N ILE A 114 -48.08 1.99 -10.30
CA ILE A 114 -47.18 2.80 -11.15
C ILE A 114 -47.73 4.23 -11.22
N GLU A 115 -46.89 5.18 -10.83
CA GLU A 115 -47.20 6.61 -10.85
C GLU A 115 -46.31 7.31 -11.87
N ASP A 116 -46.90 8.20 -12.70
CA ASP A 116 -46.17 9.08 -13.59
C ASP A 116 -45.66 10.28 -12.80
N VAL A 117 -44.37 10.32 -12.52
CA VAL A 117 -43.68 11.41 -11.83
C VAL A 117 -42.81 12.26 -12.77
N THR A 118 -43.03 12.12 -14.08
CA THR A 118 -42.27 12.89 -15.10
C THR A 118 -42.44 14.40 -14.92
N PRO A 119 -43.66 14.97 -14.68
CA PRO A 119 -43.84 16.40 -14.50
C PRO A 119 -43.06 16.96 -13.29
N GLN A 120 -43.09 16.25 -12.18
CA GLN A 120 -42.35 16.64 -10.96
C GLN A 120 -40.83 16.62 -11.18
N LEU A 121 -40.32 15.65 -11.95
CA LEU A 121 -38.92 15.55 -12.26
C LEU A 121 -38.49 16.59 -13.31
N ASP A 122 -39.35 16.97 -14.24
CA ASP A 122 -39.11 18.08 -15.17
C ASP A 122 -38.94 19.41 -14.42
N GLU A 123 -39.92 19.75 -13.55
CA GLU A 123 -39.86 20.96 -12.72
C GLU A 123 -38.62 20.99 -11.84
N GLN A 124 -38.26 19.84 -11.26
CA GLN A 124 -37.05 19.70 -10.45
C GLN A 124 -35.78 19.94 -11.26
N ARG A 125 -35.68 19.35 -12.47
CA ARG A 125 -34.51 19.56 -13.35
C ARG A 125 -34.40 20.99 -13.83
N ASP A 126 -35.51 21.63 -14.17
CA ASP A 126 -35.52 23.05 -14.54
C ASP A 126 -34.99 23.94 -13.38
N LEU A 127 -35.42 23.66 -12.14
CA LEU A 127 -34.98 24.40 -10.97
C LEU A 127 -33.49 24.10 -10.64
N MET A 128 -33.04 22.83 -10.79
CA MET A 128 -31.62 22.51 -10.64
C MET A 128 -30.76 23.23 -11.67
N ALA A 129 -31.19 23.27 -12.94
CA ALA A 129 -30.47 23.96 -14.00
C ALA A 129 -30.41 25.48 -13.75
N GLN A 130 -31.48 26.10 -13.23
CA GLN A 130 -31.47 27.47 -12.80
C GLN A 130 -30.47 27.76 -11.68
N LEU A 131 -30.37 26.86 -10.70
CA LEU A 131 -29.43 27.01 -9.59
C LEU A 131 -27.98 26.81 -10.02
N GLU A 132 -27.70 25.84 -10.90
CA GLU A 132 -26.35 25.50 -11.35
C GLU A 132 -25.79 26.47 -12.40
N HIS A 133 -26.64 26.99 -13.29
CA HIS A 133 -26.24 27.83 -14.43
C HIS A 133 -26.55 29.30 -14.24
N ALA A 134 -26.97 29.74 -13.04
CA ALA A 134 -27.23 31.14 -12.76
C ALA A 134 -25.98 32.00 -13.00
N PRO A 135 -26.08 33.14 -13.71
CA PRO A 135 -24.93 34.01 -13.98
C PRO A 135 -24.35 34.58 -12.68
N PRO A 136 -23.05 34.98 -12.68
CA PRO A 136 -22.46 35.67 -11.54
C PRO A 136 -23.27 36.91 -11.17
N GLY A 137 -23.73 37.00 -9.91
CA GLY A 137 -24.59 38.11 -9.43
C GLY A 137 -26.10 37.86 -9.50
N ALA A 138 -26.55 36.70 -9.95
CA ALA A 138 -27.94 36.28 -9.81
C ALA A 138 -28.30 36.07 -8.34
N SER A 139 -29.55 36.37 -7.96
CA SER A 139 -30.03 36.18 -6.60
C SER A 139 -29.96 34.70 -6.18
N THR A 140 -29.39 34.44 -5.01
CA THR A 140 -29.33 33.10 -4.38
C THR A 140 -30.54 32.84 -3.47
N ALA A 141 -31.54 33.70 -3.48
CA ALA A 141 -32.76 33.57 -2.65
C ALA A 141 -33.46 32.22 -2.87
N GLY A 142 -33.61 31.76 -4.11
CA GLY A 142 -34.16 30.46 -4.43
C GLY A 142 -33.31 29.28 -3.93
N ALA A 143 -32.00 29.46 -3.84
CA ALA A 143 -31.12 28.46 -3.26
C ALA A 143 -31.29 28.36 -1.74
N ILE A 144 -31.47 29.50 -1.04
CA ILE A 144 -31.74 29.50 0.41
C ILE A 144 -33.08 28.83 0.72
N GLU A 145 -34.11 29.07 -0.06
CA GLU A 145 -35.40 28.40 0.08
C GLU A 145 -35.31 26.88 -0.19
N ALA A 146 -34.45 26.48 -1.12
CA ALA A 146 -34.25 25.08 -1.49
C ALA A 146 -33.40 24.25 -0.51
N VAL A 147 -32.78 24.87 0.54
CA VAL A 147 -32.02 24.11 1.55
C VAL A 147 -32.90 23.16 2.38
N GLY A 148 -34.21 23.48 2.53
CA GLY A 148 -35.22 22.64 3.22
C GLY A 148 -36.00 21.73 2.28
N ALA A 149 -35.73 21.73 0.99
CA ALA A 149 -36.48 20.93 0.03
C ALA A 149 -36.45 19.43 0.37
N GLY A 150 -37.61 18.75 0.26
CA GLY A 150 -37.72 17.31 0.50
C GLY A 150 -36.86 16.45 -0.42
N HIS A 151 -36.51 16.98 -1.61
CA HIS A 151 -35.76 16.25 -2.62
C HIS A 151 -34.24 16.49 -2.47
N TRP A 152 -33.47 15.43 -2.25
CA TRP A 152 -32.04 15.50 -1.93
C TRP A 152 -31.17 16.13 -3.05
N GLN A 153 -31.53 15.90 -4.34
CA GLN A 153 -30.77 16.48 -5.46
C GLN A 153 -30.92 18.01 -5.51
N LEU A 154 -32.11 18.53 -5.25
CA LEU A 154 -32.37 19.96 -5.19
C LEU A 154 -31.63 20.61 -4.01
N ARG A 155 -31.68 19.98 -2.83
CA ARG A 155 -30.86 20.42 -1.69
C ARG A 155 -29.36 20.43 -2.02
N GLY A 156 -28.87 19.38 -2.68
CA GLY A 156 -27.47 19.27 -3.10
C GLY A 156 -27.06 20.38 -4.07
N ALA A 157 -27.93 20.74 -5.04
CA ALA A 157 -27.69 21.86 -5.94
C ALA A 157 -27.67 23.21 -5.20
N ALA A 158 -28.62 23.41 -4.29
CA ALA A 158 -28.70 24.60 -3.43
C ALA A 158 -27.44 24.76 -2.58
N VAL A 159 -26.99 23.70 -1.92
CA VAL A 159 -25.78 23.69 -1.11
C VAL A 159 -24.55 24.00 -1.96
N ARG A 160 -24.37 23.37 -3.14
CA ARG A 160 -23.24 23.67 -4.04
C ARG A 160 -23.23 25.15 -4.46
N THR A 161 -24.39 25.67 -4.82
CA THR A 161 -24.52 27.10 -5.25
C THR A 161 -24.16 28.05 -4.13
N LEU A 162 -24.70 27.84 -2.92
CA LEU A 162 -24.43 28.66 -1.76
C LEU A 162 -22.99 28.59 -1.30
N ARG A 163 -22.37 27.41 -1.31
CA ARG A 163 -20.93 27.25 -0.96
C ARG A 163 -20.01 28.04 -1.86
N GLN A 164 -20.38 28.24 -3.12
CA GLN A 164 -19.54 28.94 -4.08
C GLN A 164 -19.81 30.45 -4.16
N ARG A 165 -21.01 30.90 -3.78
CA ARG A 165 -21.50 32.25 -4.13
C ARG A 165 -22.12 33.02 -2.98
N ALA A 166 -22.31 32.44 -1.79
CA ALA A 166 -22.96 33.12 -0.70
C ALA A 166 -22.13 34.32 -0.22
N SER A 167 -22.75 35.52 -0.29
CA SER A 167 -22.24 36.73 0.32
C SER A 167 -22.58 36.77 1.82
N THR A 168 -22.00 37.73 2.55
CA THR A 168 -22.28 37.95 3.97
C THR A 168 -23.79 38.15 4.26
N ALA A 169 -24.53 38.85 3.34
CA ALA A 169 -25.97 39.04 3.47
C ALA A 169 -26.75 37.72 3.31
N GLU A 170 -26.34 36.86 2.40
CA GLU A 170 -26.93 35.56 2.19
C GLU A 170 -26.63 34.58 3.32
N ILE A 171 -25.45 34.66 3.89
CA ILE A 171 -25.10 33.91 5.10
C ILE A 171 -25.99 34.32 6.27
N ALA A 172 -26.20 35.64 6.46
CA ALA A 172 -27.13 36.16 7.47
C ALA A 172 -28.57 35.64 7.26
N HIS A 173 -29.01 35.58 6.00
CA HIS A 173 -30.33 35.03 5.66
C HIS A 173 -30.40 33.50 5.92
N LEU A 174 -29.34 32.77 5.63
CA LEU A 174 -29.24 31.34 5.90
C LEU A 174 -29.26 31.06 7.42
N LEU A 175 -28.58 31.87 8.21
CA LEU A 175 -28.63 31.79 9.69
C LEU A 175 -30.03 32.06 10.23
N ASP A 176 -30.77 33.03 9.65
CA ASP A 176 -32.17 33.30 10.00
C ASP A 176 -33.10 32.13 9.58
N THR A 177 -32.80 31.50 8.44
CA THR A 177 -33.51 30.29 7.99
C THR A 177 -33.25 29.12 8.93
N LEU A 178 -32.02 28.95 9.40
CA LEU A 178 -31.66 27.96 10.42
C LEU A 178 -32.41 28.21 11.74
N ARG A 179 -32.46 29.46 12.21
CA ARG A 179 -33.22 29.82 13.43
C ARG A 179 -34.71 29.50 13.33
N ARG A 180 -35.31 29.71 12.16
CA ARG A 180 -36.73 29.38 11.91
C ARG A 180 -37.01 27.88 11.69
N GLY A 181 -36.05 27.18 11.12
CA GLY A 181 -36.16 25.80 10.67
C GLY A 181 -35.32 24.80 11.45
N TYR A 182 -34.86 25.10 12.65
CA TYR A 182 -33.94 24.23 13.41
C TYR A 182 -34.51 22.86 13.79
N HIS A 183 -35.82 22.66 13.69
CA HIS A 183 -36.47 21.38 13.85
C HIS A 183 -36.49 20.54 12.56
N ASP A 184 -36.21 21.12 11.39
CA ASP A 184 -36.15 20.42 10.12
C ASP A 184 -34.70 19.97 9.81
N LEU A 185 -34.48 18.65 9.89
CA LEU A 185 -33.18 18.05 9.64
C LEU A 185 -32.61 18.36 8.24
N ASN A 186 -33.46 18.59 7.23
CA ASN A 186 -32.98 18.97 5.90
C ASN A 186 -32.41 20.40 5.91
N VAL A 187 -33.10 21.33 6.59
CA VAL A 187 -32.64 22.72 6.77
C VAL A 187 -31.33 22.74 7.54
N VAL A 188 -31.28 22.05 8.67
CA VAL A 188 -30.10 21.98 9.54
C VAL A 188 -28.91 21.39 8.78
N SER A 189 -29.06 20.21 8.18
CA SER A 189 -27.97 19.55 7.45
C SER A 189 -27.46 20.38 6.29
N SER A 190 -28.36 20.99 5.52
CA SER A 190 -27.98 21.81 4.37
C SER A 190 -27.32 23.13 4.78
N ALA A 191 -27.85 23.80 5.81
CA ALA A 191 -27.30 25.03 6.34
C ALA A 191 -25.88 24.80 6.93
N LEU A 192 -25.70 23.74 7.71
CA LEU A 192 -24.38 23.40 8.26
C LEU A 192 -23.36 23.11 7.16
N GLN A 193 -23.75 22.44 6.07
CA GLN A 193 -22.83 22.18 4.94
C GLN A 193 -22.40 23.47 4.23
N VAL A 194 -23.26 24.48 4.15
CA VAL A 194 -22.91 25.79 3.58
C VAL A 194 -22.06 26.59 4.53
N LEU A 195 -22.46 26.68 5.80
CA LEU A 195 -21.77 27.46 6.82
C LEU A 195 -20.36 26.93 7.07
N SER A 196 -20.17 25.62 7.14
CA SER A 196 -18.85 24.99 7.35
C SER A 196 -17.82 25.26 6.25
N ALA A 197 -18.26 25.69 5.08
CA ALA A 197 -17.37 26.02 3.97
C ALA A 197 -16.87 27.47 3.97
N ASN A 198 -17.34 28.32 4.90
CA ASN A 198 -17.06 29.76 4.91
C ASN A 198 -16.56 30.21 6.30
N ARG A 199 -15.34 30.74 6.37
CA ARG A 199 -14.74 31.25 7.61
C ARG A 199 -15.35 32.56 8.12
N ASP A 200 -15.99 33.36 7.27
CA ASP A 200 -16.62 34.62 7.68
C ASP A 200 -17.84 34.41 8.59
N VAL A 201 -18.28 33.16 8.77
CA VAL A 201 -19.41 32.81 9.65
C VAL A 201 -18.99 32.59 11.12
N THR A 202 -17.69 32.56 11.45
CA THR A 202 -17.21 32.26 12.81
C THR A 202 -17.85 33.17 13.84
N SER A 203 -17.81 34.50 13.68
CA SER A 203 -18.40 35.43 14.63
C SER A 203 -19.92 35.28 14.80
N PRO A 204 -20.74 35.20 13.72
CA PRO A 204 -22.16 34.92 13.87
C PRO A 204 -22.50 33.57 14.52
N LEU A 205 -21.68 32.54 14.30
CA LEU A 205 -21.87 31.26 14.97
C LEU A 205 -21.50 31.29 16.45
N ILE A 206 -20.48 32.09 16.81
CA ILE A 206 -20.12 32.34 18.22
C ILE A 206 -21.29 33.04 18.95
N GLU A 207 -21.97 34.00 18.31
CA GLU A 207 -23.17 34.64 18.89
C GLU A 207 -24.30 33.62 19.12
N LEU A 208 -24.49 32.64 18.22
CA LEU A 208 -25.49 31.59 18.36
C LEU A 208 -25.21 30.62 19.52
N LEU A 209 -23.96 30.49 19.99
CA LEU A 209 -23.65 29.73 21.20
C LEU A 209 -24.32 30.28 22.47
N SER A 210 -24.79 31.52 22.45
CA SER A 210 -25.51 32.16 23.54
C SER A 210 -27.01 32.27 23.29
N ASP A 211 -27.58 31.60 22.27
CA ASP A 211 -29.01 31.63 21.99
C ASP A 211 -29.83 30.94 23.09
N ALA A 212 -31.07 31.43 23.28
CA ALA A 212 -31.98 30.87 24.27
C ALA A 212 -32.36 29.39 23.97
N GLN A 213 -32.34 28.99 22.72
CA GLN A 213 -32.68 27.66 22.25
C GLN A 213 -31.45 26.73 22.27
N ALA A 214 -31.52 25.66 23.06
CA ALA A 214 -30.41 24.71 23.18
C ALA A 214 -30.03 24.04 21.86
N ASP A 215 -31.03 23.71 21.02
CA ASP A 215 -30.78 23.13 19.70
C ASP A 215 -29.96 24.04 18.79
N LEU A 216 -30.18 25.36 18.85
CA LEU A 216 -29.39 26.33 18.10
C LEU A 216 -27.97 26.45 18.63
N ARG A 217 -27.78 26.44 19.96
CA ARG A 217 -26.44 26.41 20.57
C ARG A 217 -25.67 25.14 20.16
N MET A 218 -26.35 24.00 20.18
CA MET A 218 -25.80 22.72 19.73
C MET A 218 -25.35 22.76 18.27
N HIS A 219 -26.21 23.24 17.37
CA HIS A 219 -25.89 23.35 15.94
C HIS A 219 -24.77 24.36 15.68
N ALA A 220 -24.71 25.47 16.44
CA ALA A 220 -23.63 26.42 16.37
C ALA A 220 -22.29 25.79 16.75
N ALA A 221 -22.23 25.02 17.86
CA ALA A 221 -21.04 24.29 18.26
C ALA A 221 -20.57 23.31 17.18
N LEU A 222 -21.50 22.52 16.63
CA LEU A 222 -21.21 21.58 15.54
C LEU A 222 -20.68 22.29 14.28
N ALA A 223 -21.29 23.41 13.89
CA ALA A 223 -20.85 24.20 12.74
C ALA A 223 -19.44 24.78 12.95
N LEU A 224 -19.15 25.33 14.13
CA LEU A 224 -17.84 25.87 14.47
C LEU A 224 -16.74 24.80 14.40
N GLY A 225 -17.04 23.57 14.83
CA GLY A 225 -16.12 22.43 14.69
C GLY A 225 -15.80 22.11 13.23
N HIS A 226 -16.78 22.20 12.33
CA HIS A 226 -16.59 22.00 10.90
C HIS A 226 -15.85 23.18 10.22
N VAL A 227 -16.09 24.42 10.65
CA VAL A 227 -15.36 25.59 10.16
C VAL A 227 -13.87 25.51 10.50
N GLY A 228 -13.56 24.97 11.69
CA GLY A 228 -12.19 24.74 12.12
C GLY A 228 -11.40 26.01 12.44
N ASP A 229 -12.07 27.14 12.74
CA ASP A 229 -11.42 28.41 13.02
C ASP A 229 -11.03 28.51 14.49
N PRO A 230 -9.72 28.67 14.82
CA PRO A 230 -9.25 28.78 16.22
C PRO A 230 -9.85 29.97 16.99
N VAL A 231 -10.36 30.99 16.32
CA VAL A 231 -11.04 32.14 16.96
C VAL A 231 -12.25 31.69 17.78
N ALA A 232 -12.87 30.56 17.46
CA ALA A 232 -14.00 29.99 18.18
C ALA A 232 -13.62 29.31 19.50
N VAL A 233 -12.35 28.99 19.73
CA VAL A 233 -11.89 28.18 20.88
C VAL A 233 -12.35 28.77 22.22
N PRO A 234 -12.18 30.06 22.55
CA PRO A 234 -12.63 30.61 23.81
C PRO A 234 -14.14 30.46 24.07
N ALA A 235 -14.95 30.66 23.01
CA ALA A 235 -16.40 30.53 23.12
C ALA A 235 -16.84 29.06 23.25
N LEU A 236 -16.18 28.14 22.56
CA LEU A 236 -16.42 26.69 22.69
C LEU A 236 -15.99 26.18 24.06
N VAL A 237 -14.88 26.69 24.62
CA VAL A 237 -14.48 26.37 25.99
C VAL A 237 -15.54 26.84 27.02
N ALA A 238 -16.12 28.01 26.82
CA ALA A 238 -17.24 28.46 27.68
C ALA A 238 -18.50 27.57 27.52
N ALA A 239 -18.77 27.06 26.32
CA ALA A 239 -19.87 26.15 26.05
C ALA A 239 -19.70 24.75 26.67
N LEU A 240 -18.51 24.39 27.17
CA LEU A 240 -18.29 23.19 28.00
C LEU A 240 -19.04 23.21 29.34
N ASP A 241 -19.48 24.37 29.78
CA ASP A 241 -20.26 24.56 30.99
C ASP A 241 -21.75 24.81 30.73
N ASP A 242 -22.22 24.58 29.48
CA ASP A 242 -23.64 24.72 29.10
C ASP A 242 -24.53 23.79 29.95
N GLU A 243 -25.73 24.26 30.30
CA GLU A 243 -26.69 23.47 31.05
C GLU A 243 -27.17 22.21 30.31
N GLU A 244 -27.16 22.27 28.92
CA GLU A 244 -27.63 21.18 28.05
C GLU A 244 -26.48 20.22 27.71
N PRO A 245 -26.57 18.92 28.05
CA PRO A 245 -25.50 17.96 27.77
C PRO A 245 -25.12 17.83 26.28
N ASN A 246 -26.09 17.97 25.38
CA ASN A 246 -25.80 17.90 23.94
C ASN A 246 -24.98 19.10 23.44
N VAL A 247 -25.17 20.28 24.01
CA VAL A 247 -24.32 21.43 23.68
C VAL A 247 -22.89 21.20 24.16
N ARG A 248 -22.72 20.71 25.40
CA ARG A 248 -21.38 20.31 25.89
C ARG A 248 -20.71 19.26 25.03
N PHE A 249 -21.47 18.24 24.62
CA PHE A 249 -20.97 17.18 23.73
C PHE A 249 -20.42 17.74 22.40
N HIS A 250 -21.20 18.57 21.70
CA HIS A 250 -20.76 19.13 20.43
C HIS A 250 -19.68 20.21 20.59
N ALA A 251 -19.63 20.91 21.72
CA ALA A 251 -18.50 21.79 22.02
C ALA A 251 -17.19 21.00 22.20
N ILE A 252 -17.23 19.83 22.84
CA ILE A 252 -16.08 18.92 22.97
C ILE A 252 -15.64 18.44 21.57
N GLU A 253 -16.58 17.98 20.75
CA GLU A 253 -16.27 17.51 19.38
C GLU A 253 -15.67 18.63 18.53
N ALA A 254 -16.21 19.85 18.64
CA ALA A 254 -15.71 21.01 17.93
C ALA A 254 -14.28 21.38 18.33
N LEU A 255 -13.99 21.41 19.64
CA LEU A 255 -12.64 21.65 20.16
C LEU A 255 -11.64 20.59 19.69
N GLY A 256 -12.06 19.31 19.65
CA GLY A 256 -11.27 18.24 19.08
C GLY A 256 -11.03 18.41 17.59
N SER A 257 -12.03 18.86 16.82
CA SER A 257 -11.90 19.08 15.38
C SER A 257 -10.97 20.26 15.03
N ILE A 258 -10.96 21.29 15.89
CA ILE A 258 -10.07 22.45 15.76
C ILE A 258 -8.63 22.12 16.20
N GLY A 259 -8.46 21.07 17.01
CA GLY A 259 -7.16 20.73 17.61
C GLY A 259 -6.73 21.70 18.70
N ALA A 260 -7.68 22.16 19.51
CA ALA A 260 -7.50 23.24 20.49
C ALA A 260 -6.61 22.84 21.68
N GLY A 261 -5.30 23.12 21.60
CA GLY A 261 -4.36 22.90 22.70
C GLY A 261 -4.73 23.67 23.99
N ASP A 262 -5.33 24.83 23.85
CA ASP A 262 -5.78 25.64 24.99
C ASP A 262 -6.94 25.02 25.81
N ALA A 263 -7.67 24.07 25.21
CA ALA A 263 -8.77 23.35 25.82
C ALA A 263 -8.33 22.05 26.56
N VAL A 264 -7.06 21.63 26.47
CA VAL A 264 -6.56 20.32 26.95
C VAL A 264 -6.86 20.11 28.43
N ASP A 265 -6.57 21.11 29.28
CA ASP A 265 -6.76 20.96 30.73
C ASP A 265 -8.25 20.79 31.05
N ARG A 266 -9.14 21.55 30.39
CA ARG A 266 -10.58 21.46 30.59
C ARG A 266 -11.17 20.15 30.05
N LEU A 267 -10.75 19.70 28.85
CA LEU A 267 -11.12 18.41 28.29
C LEU A 267 -10.65 17.24 29.18
N ALA A 268 -9.44 17.34 29.76
CA ALA A 268 -8.94 16.35 30.72
C ALA A 268 -9.74 16.31 32.05
N GLU A 269 -10.26 17.45 32.54
CA GLU A 269 -11.18 17.49 33.65
C GLU A 269 -12.50 16.77 33.33
N ILE A 270 -13.08 17.04 32.15
CA ILE A 270 -14.31 16.39 31.71
C ILE A 270 -14.09 14.88 31.53
N ALA A 271 -12.96 14.46 30.93
CA ALA A 271 -12.63 13.05 30.81
C ALA A 271 -12.58 12.33 32.17
N ARG A 272 -12.17 13.04 33.25
CA ARG A 272 -12.12 12.52 34.63
C ARG A 272 -13.41 12.69 35.45
N SER A 273 -14.42 13.35 34.91
CA SER A 273 -15.64 13.69 35.63
C SER A 273 -16.51 12.49 36.05
N GLY A 274 -16.33 11.33 35.37
CA GLY A 274 -17.18 10.16 35.55
C GLY A 274 -18.53 10.24 34.79
N ASP A 275 -18.77 11.32 34.05
CA ASP A 275 -19.89 11.43 33.13
C ASP A 275 -19.54 10.76 31.80
N PHE A 276 -19.91 9.51 31.63
CA PHE A 276 -19.53 8.71 30.45
C PHE A 276 -20.02 9.31 29.13
N PHE A 277 -21.13 10.02 29.12
CA PHE A 277 -21.64 10.70 27.93
C PHE A 277 -20.64 11.75 27.40
N LEU A 278 -19.90 12.41 28.27
CA LEU A 278 -18.95 13.45 27.96
C LEU A 278 -17.48 12.96 28.00
N SER A 279 -17.17 11.94 28.83
CA SER A 279 -15.81 11.46 29.01
C SER A 279 -15.23 10.84 27.74
N PHE A 280 -16.02 10.03 26.99
CA PHE A 280 -15.56 9.44 25.73
C PHE A 280 -15.26 10.48 24.65
N PRO A 281 -16.16 11.43 24.34
CA PRO A 281 -15.85 12.47 23.38
C PRO A 281 -14.69 13.38 23.83
N ALA A 282 -14.52 13.61 25.14
CA ALA A 282 -13.37 14.35 25.67
C ALA A 282 -12.04 13.62 25.43
N ILE A 283 -11.98 12.30 25.62
CA ILE A 283 -10.82 11.47 25.29
C ILE A 283 -10.54 11.53 23.79
N ALA A 284 -11.58 11.41 22.95
CA ALA A 284 -11.45 11.49 21.49
C ALA A 284 -11.01 12.89 21.01
N ALA A 285 -11.46 13.96 21.68
CA ALA A 285 -11.00 15.33 21.41
C ALA A 285 -9.55 15.54 21.82
N LEU A 286 -9.14 15.02 22.96
CA LEU A 286 -7.74 15.02 23.42
C LEU A 286 -6.83 14.30 22.46
N ALA A 287 -7.28 13.20 21.82
CA ALA A 287 -6.51 12.47 20.79
C ALA A 287 -6.12 13.34 19.58
N ARG A 288 -6.91 14.37 19.29
CA ARG A 288 -6.68 15.28 18.15
C ARG A 288 -5.90 16.52 18.54
N ALA A 289 -5.81 16.80 19.84
CA ALA A 289 -5.01 17.90 20.35
C ALA A 289 -3.53 17.49 20.34
N ASP A 290 -2.74 18.09 19.47
CA ASP A 290 -1.28 17.88 19.41
C ASP A 290 -0.59 18.65 20.56
N ASP A 291 -0.85 18.19 21.79
CA ASP A 291 -0.33 18.78 23.03
C ASP A 291 0.21 17.70 23.98
N PRO A 292 1.46 17.81 24.44
CA PRO A 292 2.09 16.81 25.30
C PRO A 292 1.48 16.71 26.71
N ARG A 293 0.64 17.66 27.14
CA ARG A 293 -0.14 17.51 28.37
C ARG A 293 -1.19 16.40 28.30
N VAL A 294 -1.56 15.99 27.10
CA VAL A 294 -2.59 14.97 26.88
C VAL A 294 -2.16 13.60 27.42
N ALA A 295 -0.94 13.15 27.13
CA ALA A 295 -0.49 11.82 27.53
C ALA A 295 -0.46 11.64 29.07
N PRO A 296 0.07 12.56 29.88
CA PRO A 296 -0.04 12.50 31.34
C PRO A 296 -1.49 12.53 31.89
N ALA A 297 -2.37 13.31 31.25
CA ALA A 297 -3.77 13.37 31.63
C ALA A 297 -4.47 12.01 31.41
N LEU A 298 -4.27 11.41 30.24
CA LEU A 298 -4.86 10.13 29.87
C LEU A 298 -4.32 8.95 30.66
N THR A 299 -3.02 8.92 30.97
CA THR A 299 -2.43 7.83 31.78
C THR A 299 -3.07 7.69 33.15
N SER A 300 -3.58 8.79 33.75
CA SER A 300 -4.31 8.76 35.00
C SER A 300 -5.64 8.00 34.93
N LEU A 301 -6.23 7.89 33.72
CA LEU A 301 -7.52 7.22 33.48
C LEU A 301 -7.36 5.71 33.17
N LEU A 302 -6.15 5.18 33.05
CA LEU A 302 -5.90 3.76 32.82
C LEU A 302 -6.37 2.85 33.98
N GLY A 303 -6.71 3.44 35.11
CA GLY A 303 -7.30 2.75 36.25
C GLY A 303 -8.80 2.52 36.17
N ASP A 304 -9.51 3.23 35.29
CA ASP A 304 -10.94 3.12 35.10
C ASP A 304 -11.23 2.03 34.05
N ASP A 305 -11.96 1.00 34.44
CA ASP A 305 -12.23 -0.17 33.58
C ASP A 305 -13.07 0.17 32.35
N LEU A 306 -13.96 1.17 32.42
CA LEU A 306 -14.85 1.58 31.34
C LEU A 306 -14.13 2.48 30.32
N LEU A 307 -13.28 3.38 30.80
CA LEU A 307 -12.56 4.32 29.96
C LEU A 307 -11.24 3.74 29.41
N ARG A 308 -10.70 2.72 30.06
CA ARG A 308 -9.39 2.13 29.72
C ARG A 308 -9.24 1.78 28.24
N PRO A 309 -10.20 1.13 27.53
CA PRO A 309 -10.04 0.80 26.12
C PRO A 309 -9.84 2.06 25.26
N ALA A 310 -10.65 3.09 25.43
CA ALA A 310 -10.53 4.34 24.69
C ALA A 310 -9.22 5.09 25.01
N VAL A 311 -8.77 5.04 26.26
CA VAL A 311 -7.49 5.63 26.67
C VAL A 311 -6.31 4.89 26.07
N ILE A 312 -6.32 3.55 26.03
CA ILE A 312 -5.27 2.75 25.38
C ILE A 312 -5.20 3.08 23.90
N GLU A 313 -6.35 3.14 23.20
CA GLU A 313 -6.43 3.48 21.77
C GLU A 313 -5.87 4.89 21.53
N THR A 314 -6.25 5.85 22.34
CA THR A 314 -5.74 7.21 22.24
C THR A 314 -4.23 7.28 22.49
N LEU A 315 -3.72 6.63 23.52
CA LEU A 315 -2.29 6.57 23.81
C LEU A 315 -1.51 5.83 22.71
N ALA A 316 -2.12 4.86 22.04
CA ALA A 316 -1.51 4.22 20.87
C ALA A 316 -1.26 5.25 19.74
N ALA A 317 -2.22 6.16 19.52
CA ALA A 317 -2.14 7.17 18.47
C ALA A 317 -1.16 8.32 18.78
N ILE A 318 -1.16 8.81 20.02
CA ILE A 318 -0.43 10.04 20.39
C ILE A 318 0.61 9.87 21.50
N GLY A 319 0.61 8.72 22.19
CA GLY A 319 1.51 8.47 23.34
C GLY A 319 2.98 8.47 22.92
N ASP A 320 3.83 8.82 23.84
CA ASP A 320 5.28 8.85 23.74
C ASP A 320 5.93 7.89 24.76
N GLU A 321 7.22 8.06 25.04
CA GLU A 321 7.98 7.31 26.02
C GLU A 321 7.29 7.29 27.40
N ASP A 322 6.69 8.41 27.84
CA ASP A 322 6.05 8.55 29.14
C ASP A 322 4.78 7.68 29.28
N ALA A 323 4.14 7.31 28.18
CA ALA A 323 2.99 6.42 28.16
C ALA A 323 3.36 4.93 28.34
N VAL A 324 4.60 4.55 28.05
CA VAL A 324 5.02 3.13 27.99
C VAL A 324 4.91 2.43 29.34
N ALA A 325 5.50 3.01 30.40
CA ALA A 325 5.48 2.41 31.74
C ALA A 325 4.06 2.32 32.34
N PRO A 326 3.17 3.33 32.21
CA PRO A 326 1.76 3.22 32.59
C PRO A 326 1.00 2.12 31.85
N LEU A 327 1.19 1.98 30.51
CA LEU A 327 0.58 0.93 29.71
C LEU A 327 1.05 -0.47 30.15
N VAL A 328 2.34 -0.65 30.37
CA VAL A 328 2.89 -1.90 30.95
C VAL A 328 2.33 -2.15 32.34
N GLY A 329 2.09 -1.09 33.11
CA GLY A 329 1.44 -1.16 34.41
C GLY A 329 0.03 -1.78 34.37
N VAL A 330 -0.71 -1.56 33.27
CA VAL A 330 -2.02 -2.21 33.03
C VAL A 330 -1.84 -3.73 32.89
N LEU A 331 -0.87 -4.20 32.07
CA LEU A 331 -0.55 -5.62 31.95
C LEU A 331 -0.19 -6.25 33.28
N ASN A 332 0.63 -5.56 34.08
CA ASN A 332 1.13 -6.07 35.36
C ASN A 332 0.05 -6.20 36.44
N ARG A 333 -1.05 -5.44 36.33
CA ARG A 333 -2.22 -5.56 37.26
C ARG A 333 -3.13 -6.73 36.89
N GLY A 334 -2.95 -7.32 35.73
CA GLY A 334 -3.81 -8.34 35.17
C GLY A 334 -5.00 -7.73 34.43
N VAL A 335 -5.10 -8.04 33.15
CA VAL A 335 -6.21 -7.67 32.25
C VAL A 335 -6.64 -8.90 31.49
N ASP A 336 -7.83 -8.87 30.91
CA ASP A 336 -8.30 -9.91 29.99
C ASP A 336 -7.48 -9.97 28.70
N GLY A 337 -7.74 -10.96 27.87
CA GLY A 337 -6.99 -11.16 26.65
C GLY A 337 -7.11 -10.01 25.66
N ASP A 338 -8.29 -9.37 25.56
CA ASP A 338 -8.52 -8.23 24.69
C ASP A 338 -7.78 -6.98 25.17
N GLY A 339 -7.81 -6.73 26.47
CA GLY A 339 -7.03 -5.65 27.08
C GLY A 339 -5.53 -5.85 26.92
N ALA A 340 -5.03 -7.08 27.07
CA ALA A 340 -3.60 -7.37 26.86
C ALA A 340 -3.20 -7.16 25.39
N ALA A 341 -4.04 -7.56 24.45
CA ALA A 341 -3.81 -7.34 23.02
C ALA A 341 -3.84 -5.86 22.66
N ALA A 342 -4.80 -5.10 23.20
CA ALA A 342 -4.88 -3.65 22.99
C ALA A 342 -3.63 -2.92 23.50
N VAL A 343 -3.15 -3.27 24.72
CA VAL A 343 -1.91 -2.69 25.25
C VAL A 343 -0.70 -3.08 24.41
N ALA A 344 -0.61 -4.34 23.96
CA ALA A 344 0.49 -4.75 23.09
C ALA A 344 0.50 -3.98 21.77
N ALA A 345 -0.68 -3.78 21.17
CA ALA A 345 -0.83 -2.96 19.97
C ALA A 345 -0.39 -1.51 20.22
N ALA A 346 -0.81 -0.91 21.33
CA ALA A 346 -0.42 0.44 21.70
C ALA A 346 1.10 0.60 21.86
N LEU A 347 1.72 -0.31 22.59
CA LEU A 347 3.18 -0.31 22.80
C LEU A 347 3.96 -0.46 21.49
N ASP A 348 3.50 -1.34 20.60
CA ASP A 348 4.15 -1.56 19.31
C ASP A 348 3.97 -0.36 18.37
N GLN A 349 2.81 0.30 18.38
CA GLN A 349 2.57 1.54 17.62
C GLN A 349 3.43 2.71 18.14
N ILE A 350 3.55 2.87 19.46
CA ILE A 350 4.45 3.88 20.07
C ILE A 350 5.89 3.60 19.64
N ARG A 351 6.34 2.34 19.74
CA ARG A 351 7.69 1.95 19.30
C ARG A 351 7.93 2.26 17.81
N ALA A 352 6.99 1.90 16.94
CA ALA A 352 7.10 2.15 15.51
C ALA A 352 7.19 3.65 15.22
N ARG A 353 6.33 4.47 15.83
CA ARG A 353 6.36 5.92 15.69
C ARG A 353 7.65 6.55 16.20
N GLU A 354 8.16 6.10 17.35
CA GLU A 354 9.43 6.55 17.90
C GLU A 354 10.62 6.13 17.03
N GLU A 355 10.57 4.94 16.43
CA GLU A 355 11.58 4.52 15.46
C GLU A 355 11.54 5.40 14.20
N ASP A 356 10.36 5.61 13.63
CA ASP A 356 10.19 6.39 12.40
C ASP A 356 10.54 7.87 12.58
N THR A 357 10.16 8.43 13.75
CA THR A 357 10.37 9.87 14.02
C THR A 357 11.78 10.16 14.50
N PHE A 358 12.32 9.35 15.40
CA PHE A 358 13.55 9.64 16.14
C PHE A 358 14.65 8.57 16.04
N GLY A 359 14.36 7.41 15.38
CA GLY A 359 15.26 6.24 15.39
C GLY A 359 15.43 5.65 16.80
N ALA A 360 14.38 5.72 17.61
CA ALA A 360 14.44 5.45 19.05
C ALA A 360 13.56 4.28 19.50
N GLY A 361 13.08 3.47 18.58
CA GLY A 361 12.25 2.32 18.91
C GLY A 361 12.92 1.35 19.88
N ALA A 362 14.23 1.18 19.79
CA ALA A 362 15.00 0.36 20.74
C ALA A 362 14.90 0.88 22.17
N HIS A 363 14.86 2.20 22.37
CA HIS A 363 14.69 2.80 23.70
C HIS A 363 13.32 2.48 24.30
N ILE A 364 12.25 2.54 23.49
CA ILE A 364 10.90 2.14 23.93
C ILE A 364 10.88 0.67 24.37
N VAL A 365 11.56 -0.21 23.64
CA VAL A 365 11.72 -1.62 24.04
C VAL A 365 12.41 -1.76 25.39
N ASP A 366 13.45 -0.98 25.65
CA ASP A 366 14.18 -1.01 26.92
C ASP A 366 13.33 -0.50 28.08
N VAL A 367 12.57 0.59 27.89
CA VAL A 367 11.64 1.12 28.90
C VAL A 367 10.54 0.10 29.21
N ALA A 368 9.95 -0.51 28.17
CA ALA A 368 8.92 -1.54 28.33
C ALA A 368 9.47 -2.77 29.05
N ARG A 369 10.66 -3.25 28.67
CA ARG A 369 11.36 -4.39 29.32
C ARG A 369 11.62 -4.14 30.79
N ALA A 370 12.09 -2.95 31.14
CA ALA A 370 12.36 -2.58 32.52
C ALA A 370 11.09 -2.52 33.39
N ALA A 371 9.96 -2.14 32.80
CA ALA A 371 8.67 -2.04 33.50
C ALA A 371 7.91 -3.37 33.57
N LEU A 372 8.12 -4.29 32.62
CA LEU A 372 7.35 -5.53 32.47
C LEU A 372 7.70 -6.53 33.58
N ARG A 373 6.68 -7.04 34.26
CA ARG A 373 6.77 -8.04 35.32
C ARG A 373 6.23 -9.40 34.86
N PRO A 374 6.50 -10.50 35.60
CA PRO A 374 6.02 -11.85 35.25
C PRO A 374 4.50 -11.92 35.03
N ALA A 375 3.70 -11.16 35.80
CA ALA A 375 2.24 -11.08 35.63
C ALA A 375 1.83 -10.50 34.27
N GLY A 376 2.53 -9.46 33.80
CA GLY A 376 2.30 -8.86 32.47
C GLY A 376 2.70 -9.80 31.35
N VAL A 377 3.81 -10.53 31.48
CA VAL A 377 4.20 -11.57 30.50
C VAL A 377 3.16 -12.69 30.46
N ALA A 378 2.62 -13.12 31.61
CA ALA A 378 1.57 -14.13 31.66
C ALA A 378 0.27 -13.66 30.98
N ALA A 379 -0.12 -12.39 31.15
CA ALA A 379 -1.28 -11.82 30.47
C ALA A 379 -1.10 -11.80 28.95
N LEU A 380 0.06 -11.35 28.45
CA LEU A 380 0.40 -11.37 27.03
C LEU A 380 0.43 -12.80 26.46
N THR A 381 1.01 -13.73 27.21
CA THR A 381 1.07 -15.15 26.83
C THR A 381 -0.34 -15.74 26.68
N ALA A 382 -1.22 -15.50 27.67
CA ALA A 382 -2.59 -15.99 27.64
C ALA A 382 -3.38 -15.39 26.45
N ALA A 383 -3.20 -14.10 26.15
CA ALA A 383 -3.82 -13.46 24.99
C ALA A 383 -3.32 -14.04 23.66
N ALA A 384 -2.01 -14.27 23.53
CA ALA A 384 -1.42 -14.88 22.36
C ALA A 384 -1.90 -16.34 22.15
N GLU A 385 -2.01 -17.13 23.21
CA GLU A 385 -2.54 -18.50 23.17
C GLU A 385 -4.02 -18.57 22.79
N GLN A 386 -4.79 -17.54 23.14
CA GLN A 386 -6.19 -17.38 22.72
C GLN A 386 -6.34 -16.86 21.29
N GLY A 387 -5.24 -16.52 20.61
CA GLY A 387 -5.25 -15.94 19.28
C GLY A 387 -5.88 -14.55 19.20
N ARG A 388 -5.78 -13.75 20.27
CA ARG A 388 -6.38 -12.40 20.28
C ARG A 388 -5.69 -11.47 19.27
N PRO A 389 -6.46 -10.75 18.43
CA PRO A 389 -5.87 -9.78 17.50
C PRO A 389 -5.44 -8.48 18.23
N PRO A 390 -4.34 -7.81 17.80
CA PRO A 390 -3.40 -8.21 16.75
C PRO A 390 -2.29 -9.13 17.31
N LEU A 391 -2.28 -10.38 16.86
CA LEU A 391 -1.32 -11.38 17.35
C LEU A 391 0.15 -10.99 17.07
N ALA A 392 0.42 -10.26 15.99
CA ALA A 392 1.76 -9.80 15.66
C ALA A 392 2.35 -8.88 16.74
N SER A 393 1.57 -7.91 17.23
CA SER A 393 2.02 -7.02 18.31
C SER A 393 2.19 -7.77 19.64
N LEU A 394 1.33 -8.77 19.94
CA LEU A 394 1.52 -9.63 21.11
C LEU A 394 2.86 -10.38 21.03
N VAL A 395 3.18 -10.98 19.90
CA VAL A 395 4.45 -11.68 19.66
C VAL A 395 5.64 -10.72 19.77
N ALA A 396 5.53 -9.52 19.18
CA ALA A 396 6.57 -8.50 19.26
C ALA A 396 6.88 -8.10 20.71
N VAL A 397 5.85 -7.77 21.50
CA VAL A 397 6.01 -7.35 22.91
C VAL A 397 6.48 -8.52 23.79
N LEU A 398 6.04 -9.74 23.52
CA LEU A 398 6.60 -10.95 24.16
C LEU A 398 8.09 -11.10 23.85
N GLY A 399 8.52 -10.80 22.61
CA GLY A 399 9.94 -10.76 22.22
C GLY A 399 10.76 -9.78 23.05
N TRP A 400 10.18 -8.65 23.44
CA TRP A 400 10.85 -7.66 24.31
C TRP A 400 11.11 -8.20 25.72
N SER A 401 10.30 -9.13 26.21
CA SER A 401 10.51 -9.78 27.50
C SER A 401 11.65 -10.81 27.53
N GLY A 402 12.27 -11.07 26.36
CA GLY A 402 13.35 -12.05 26.23
C GLY A 402 12.88 -13.48 26.45
N ALA A 403 13.66 -14.29 27.14
CA ALA A 403 13.37 -15.70 27.39
C ALA A 403 12.02 -15.97 28.05
N ALA A 404 11.48 -15.01 28.81
CA ALA A 404 10.19 -15.18 29.50
C ALA A 404 9.01 -15.30 28.51
N GLY A 405 9.07 -14.64 27.36
CA GLY A 405 8.06 -14.71 26.30
C GLY A 405 8.24 -15.88 25.33
N LEU A 406 9.41 -16.53 25.35
CA LEU A 406 9.80 -17.52 24.36
C LEU A 406 8.83 -18.70 24.19
N PRO A 407 8.22 -19.28 25.26
CA PRO A 407 7.26 -20.36 25.08
C PRO A 407 6.06 -20.02 24.20
N ALA A 408 5.52 -18.81 24.32
CA ALA A 408 4.41 -18.35 23.49
C ALA A 408 4.85 -18.06 22.05
N ILE A 409 6.02 -17.45 21.86
CA ILE A 409 6.62 -17.17 20.55
C ILE A 409 6.85 -18.47 19.78
N VAL A 410 7.42 -19.50 20.42
CA VAL A 410 7.70 -20.80 19.79
C VAL A 410 6.42 -21.52 19.38
N ARG A 411 5.31 -21.35 20.11
CA ARG A 411 4.00 -21.90 19.68
C ARG A 411 3.48 -21.22 18.42
N ALA A 412 3.77 -19.93 18.24
CA ALA A 412 3.37 -19.18 17.06
C ALA A 412 4.25 -19.48 15.82
N VAL A 413 5.36 -20.22 15.98
CA VAL A 413 6.20 -20.65 14.84
C VAL A 413 5.39 -21.51 13.87
N GLY A 414 5.39 -21.10 12.59
CA GLY A 414 4.64 -21.73 11.51
C GLY A 414 3.30 -21.06 11.20
N ASN A 415 2.90 -20.06 11.99
CA ASN A 415 1.76 -19.22 11.68
C ASN A 415 2.22 -18.09 10.72
N ARG A 416 1.70 -18.08 9.49
CA ARG A 416 2.06 -17.14 8.43
C ARG A 416 1.70 -15.69 8.76
N ASP A 417 0.62 -15.48 9.50
CA ASP A 417 0.13 -14.12 9.82
C ASP A 417 1.08 -13.35 10.74
N VAL A 418 1.97 -14.06 11.42
CA VAL A 418 2.92 -13.48 12.40
C VAL A 418 4.37 -13.89 12.16
N GLU A 419 4.68 -14.42 10.98
CA GLU A 419 6.00 -14.93 10.63
C GLU A 419 7.12 -13.91 10.82
N GLU A 420 6.87 -12.66 10.40
CA GLU A 420 7.82 -11.56 10.56
C GLU A 420 8.07 -11.23 12.04
N ALA A 421 7.01 -11.10 12.83
CA ALA A 421 7.11 -10.81 14.27
C ALA A 421 7.82 -11.95 15.03
N VAL A 422 7.51 -13.20 14.71
CA VAL A 422 8.18 -14.39 15.30
C VAL A 422 9.66 -14.38 14.93
N THR A 423 9.99 -14.13 13.67
CA THR A 423 11.38 -14.07 13.21
C THR A 423 12.15 -12.99 13.95
N ALA A 424 11.60 -11.77 14.01
CA ALA A 424 12.22 -10.66 14.71
C ALA A 424 12.43 -10.95 16.21
N ALA A 425 11.42 -11.52 16.88
CA ALA A 425 11.49 -11.89 18.30
C ALA A 425 12.53 -12.99 18.56
N VAL A 426 12.54 -14.05 17.75
CA VAL A 426 13.51 -15.15 17.86
C VAL A 426 14.95 -14.66 17.65
N MET A 427 15.16 -13.81 16.64
CA MET A 427 16.49 -13.25 16.36
C MET A 427 16.96 -12.31 17.46
N ALA A 428 16.06 -11.52 18.06
CA ALA A 428 16.37 -10.66 19.19
C ALA A 428 16.72 -11.44 20.47
N ILE A 429 16.03 -12.55 20.74
CA ILE A 429 16.30 -13.44 21.87
C ILE A 429 17.60 -14.24 21.64
N GLY A 430 17.84 -14.67 20.40
CA GLY A 430 19.07 -15.30 20.00
C GLY A 430 19.21 -16.77 20.50
N ARG A 431 20.37 -17.07 21.13
CA ARG A 431 20.79 -18.44 21.49
C ARG A 431 19.82 -19.21 22.40
N GLU A 432 19.03 -18.53 23.21
CA GLU A 432 18.05 -19.17 24.10
C GLU A 432 16.89 -19.79 23.31
N SER A 433 16.63 -19.29 22.09
CA SER A 433 15.58 -19.82 21.21
C SER A 433 15.95 -21.17 20.57
N VAL A 434 17.23 -21.56 20.56
CA VAL A 434 17.71 -22.74 19.81
C VAL A 434 17.10 -24.04 20.30
N ALA A 435 17.12 -24.30 21.60
CA ALA A 435 16.61 -25.57 22.16
C ALA A 435 15.09 -25.72 21.94
N PRO A 436 14.23 -24.72 22.24
CA PRO A 436 12.79 -24.80 21.94
C PRO A 436 12.48 -24.93 20.45
N LEU A 437 13.29 -24.32 19.57
CA LEU A 437 13.11 -24.47 18.12
C LEU A 437 13.51 -25.87 17.64
N ILE A 438 14.51 -26.50 18.26
CA ILE A 438 14.86 -27.91 17.98
C ILE A 438 13.69 -28.83 18.37
N GLU A 439 13.07 -28.63 19.51
CA GLU A 439 11.86 -29.36 19.90
C GLU A 439 10.74 -29.15 18.88
N ARG A 440 10.54 -27.91 18.44
CA ARG A 440 9.53 -27.56 17.44
C ARG A 440 9.82 -28.18 16.05
N LEU A 441 11.08 -28.30 15.67
CA LEU A 441 11.51 -29.02 14.46
C LEU A 441 11.17 -30.49 14.51
N VAL A 442 11.33 -31.14 15.67
CA VAL A 442 11.12 -32.60 15.84
C VAL A 442 9.64 -32.94 16.03
N GLU A 443 8.93 -32.21 16.89
CA GLU A 443 7.57 -32.53 17.36
C GLU A 443 6.46 -31.65 16.78
N GLY A 444 6.81 -30.59 16.10
CA GLY A 444 5.84 -29.61 15.56
C GLY A 444 5.02 -30.13 14.39
N GLU A 445 3.93 -29.43 14.11
CA GLU A 445 3.18 -29.59 12.87
C GLU A 445 4.04 -29.20 11.66
N ARG A 446 3.65 -29.65 10.46
CA ARG A 446 4.42 -29.49 9.22
C ARG A 446 4.92 -28.04 9.01
N ALA A 447 4.04 -27.05 9.07
CA ALA A 447 4.41 -25.64 8.88
C ALA A 447 5.40 -25.14 9.94
N ALA A 448 5.20 -25.54 11.18
CA ALA A 448 6.07 -25.19 12.29
C ALA A 448 7.47 -25.83 12.18
N ARG A 449 7.56 -27.07 11.70
CA ARG A 449 8.85 -27.76 11.45
C ARG A 449 9.67 -27.04 10.37
N ILE A 450 9.02 -26.63 9.27
CA ILE A 450 9.66 -25.89 8.17
C ILE A 450 10.16 -24.52 8.67
N ALA A 451 9.31 -23.78 9.39
CA ALA A 451 9.68 -22.50 9.96
C ALA A 451 10.80 -22.62 11.01
N ALA A 452 10.75 -23.66 11.87
CA ALA A 452 11.79 -23.91 12.85
C ALA A 452 13.14 -24.22 12.19
N ALA A 453 13.15 -25.02 11.10
CA ALA A 453 14.37 -25.28 10.33
C ALA A 453 14.97 -23.97 9.79
N THR A 454 14.14 -23.12 9.22
CA THR A 454 14.55 -21.82 8.67
C THR A 454 15.15 -20.90 9.75
N LEU A 455 14.48 -20.80 10.90
CA LEU A 455 14.92 -19.99 12.05
C LEU A 455 16.22 -20.51 12.67
N LEU A 456 16.37 -21.82 12.80
CA LEU A 456 17.60 -22.46 13.29
C LEU A 456 18.80 -22.16 12.38
N GLY A 457 18.58 -22.20 11.06
CA GLY A 457 19.60 -21.79 10.09
C GLY A 457 19.95 -20.30 10.20
N ALA A 458 18.98 -19.43 10.48
CA ALA A 458 19.21 -18.00 10.66
C ALA A 458 19.96 -17.67 11.95
N LEU A 459 19.71 -18.41 13.03
CA LEU A 459 20.40 -18.25 14.31
C LEU A 459 21.89 -18.66 14.26
N GLY A 460 22.28 -19.52 13.33
CA GLY A 460 23.68 -19.87 13.13
C GLY A 460 24.30 -20.75 14.22
N ASP A 461 23.51 -21.40 15.06
CA ASP A 461 24.01 -22.19 16.18
C ASP A 461 24.23 -23.68 15.80
N ARG A 462 25.45 -24.18 16.01
CA ARG A 462 25.86 -25.55 15.64
C ARG A 462 25.07 -26.66 16.31
N ARG A 463 24.41 -26.39 17.45
CA ARG A 463 23.51 -27.35 18.10
C ARG A 463 22.34 -27.79 17.20
N ALA A 464 21.98 -26.97 16.19
CA ALA A 464 20.94 -27.31 15.24
C ALA A 464 21.36 -28.34 14.18
N VAL A 465 22.66 -28.57 13.97
CA VAL A 465 23.15 -29.45 12.89
C VAL A 465 22.60 -30.88 12.98
N PRO A 466 22.72 -31.61 14.11
CA PRO A 466 22.22 -33.00 14.20
C PRO A 466 20.70 -33.10 13.93
N PRO A 467 19.82 -32.27 14.54
CA PRO A 467 18.38 -32.37 14.26
C PRO A 467 18.02 -31.91 12.82
N LEU A 468 18.72 -30.96 12.22
CA LEU A 468 18.53 -30.61 10.83
C LEU A 468 18.96 -31.74 9.87
N VAL A 469 20.08 -32.41 10.17
CA VAL A 469 20.51 -33.61 9.41
C VAL A 469 19.46 -34.74 9.51
N ALA A 470 18.92 -34.97 10.69
CA ALA A 470 17.85 -35.96 10.86
C ALA A 470 16.57 -35.60 10.08
N ALA A 471 16.29 -34.33 9.89
CA ALA A 471 15.14 -33.88 9.11
C ALA A 471 15.32 -34.05 7.58
N LEU A 472 16.54 -34.33 7.09
CA LEU A 472 16.79 -34.59 5.65
C LEU A 472 16.21 -35.95 5.20
N ASP A 473 16.07 -36.91 6.11
CA ASP A 473 15.62 -38.28 5.80
C ASP A 473 14.08 -38.39 5.70
N GLY A 474 13.36 -37.30 5.85
CA GLY A 474 11.90 -37.27 5.84
C GLY A 474 11.28 -37.34 4.44
N ALA A 475 10.04 -37.81 4.36
CA ALA A 475 9.26 -37.82 3.11
C ALA A 475 8.75 -36.44 2.66
N ASP A 476 8.88 -35.40 3.50
CA ASP A 476 8.45 -34.02 3.20
C ASP A 476 9.57 -33.23 2.52
N ALA A 477 9.47 -33.09 1.21
CA ALA A 477 10.48 -32.44 0.40
C ALA A 477 10.68 -30.94 0.75
N GLU A 478 9.64 -30.25 1.25
CA GLU A 478 9.74 -28.84 1.65
C GLU A 478 10.55 -28.71 2.95
N LEU A 479 10.30 -29.58 3.91
CA LEU A 479 11.09 -29.66 5.14
C LEU A 479 12.54 -30.07 4.85
N THR A 480 12.75 -31.05 3.97
CA THR A 480 14.08 -31.48 3.53
C THR A 480 14.84 -30.32 2.90
N ALA A 481 14.19 -29.57 1.98
CA ALA A 481 14.78 -28.40 1.35
C ALA A 481 15.08 -27.28 2.37
N ALA A 482 14.15 -26.98 3.30
CA ALA A 482 14.35 -25.97 4.34
C ALA A 482 15.52 -26.36 5.28
N SER A 483 15.62 -27.64 5.65
CA SER A 483 16.70 -28.16 6.48
C SER A 483 18.05 -28.12 5.76
N ALA A 484 18.10 -28.47 4.48
CA ALA A 484 19.29 -28.35 3.65
C ALA A 484 19.74 -26.89 3.51
N ALA A 485 18.79 -25.95 3.31
CA ALA A 485 19.07 -24.52 3.26
C ALA A 485 19.58 -23.96 4.62
N ALA A 486 19.06 -24.47 5.72
CA ALA A 486 19.56 -24.14 7.06
C ALA A 486 20.99 -24.63 7.27
N LEU A 487 21.29 -25.87 6.87
CA LEU A 487 22.63 -26.44 6.92
C LEU A 487 23.63 -25.68 6.03
N ALA A 488 23.17 -25.15 4.89
CA ALA A 488 23.96 -24.26 4.06
C ALA A 488 24.47 -23.02 4.81
N ARG A 489 23.63 -22.43 5.66
CA ARG A 489 23.99 -21.27 6.48
C ARG A 489 24.95 -21.61 7.63
N LEU A 490 24.84 -22.83 8.14
CA LEU A 490 25.70 -23.31 9.22
C LEU A 490 27.10 -23.70 8.74
N CYS A 491 27.27 -24.02 7.46
CA CYS A 491 28.54 -24.38 6.79
C CYS A 491 29.32 -25.49 7.50
N GLU A 492 28.62 -26.48 8.11
CA GLU A 492 29.27 -27.53 8.89
C GLU A 492 29.61 -28.78 8.05
N PRO A 493 30.86 -29.20 7.98
CA PRO A 493 31.30 -30.33 7.20
C PRO A 493 30.60 -31.64 7.57
N ALA A 494 30.12 -31.78 8.80
CA ALA A 494 29.36 -32.96 9.27
C ALA A 494 28.05 -33.20 8.49
N ALA A 495 27.48 -32.15 7.83
CA ALA A 495 26.29 -32.24 7.02
C ALA A 495 26.56 -32.77 5.58
N LEU A 496 27.83 -32.86 5.16
CA LEU A 496 28.18 -33.10 3.76
C LEU A 496 27.68 -34.44 3.23
N ASP A 497 27.89 -35.56 3.93
CA ASP A 497 27.46 -36.88 3.45
C ASP A 497 25.94 -37.04 3.41
N PRO A 498 25.14 -36.58 4.41
CA PRO A 498 23.69 -36.49 4.29
C PRO A 498 23.19 -35.62 3.13
N LEU A 499 23.84 -34.48 2.88
CA LEU A 499 23.47 -33.60 1.75
C LEU A 499 23.78 -34.23 0.39
N LEU A 500 24.91 -34.95 0.28
CA LEU A 500 25.26 -35.73 -0.92
C LEU A 500 24.26 -36.86 -1.22
N ALA A 501 23.65 -37.47 -0.21
CA ALA A 501 22.62 -38.46 -0.40
C ALA A 501 21.36 -37.89 -1.09
N LEU A 502 21.07 -36.61 -0.89
CA LEU A 502 19.94 -35.93 -1.54
C LEU A 502 20.09 -35.77 -3.06
N PHE A 503 21.25 -36.02 -3.63
CA PHE A 503 21.43 -36.01 -5.10
C PHE A 503 20.54 -37.01 -5.84
N ALA A 504 20.17 -38.11 -5.20
CA ALA A 504 19.24 -39.09 -5.70
C ALA A 504 17.76 -38.70 -5.53
N HIS A 505 17.46 -37.63 -4.81
CA HIS A 505 16.08 -37.22 -4.50
C HIS A 505 15.26 -36.92 -5.76
N GLU A 506 14.00 -37.35 -5.80
CA GLU A 506 13.13 -37.20 -6.98
C GLU A 506 12.85 -35.74 -7.33
N GLN A 507 12.61 -34.90 -6.33
CA GLN A 507 12.29 -33.50 -6.55
C GLN A 507 13.54 -32.65 -6.84
N ALA A 508 13.49 -31.91 -7.93
CA ALA A 508 14.58 -31.04 -8.36
C ALA A 508 14.97 -29.97 -7.35
N ILE A 509 13.97 -29.40 -6.63
CA ILE A 509 14.22 -28.36 -5.63
C ILE A 509 15.09 -28.85 -4.50
N VAL A 510 14.90 -30.10 -4.03
CA VAL A 510 15.72 -30.70 -2.98
C VAL A 510 17.16 -30.90 -3.46
N ARG A 511 17.34 -31.41 -4.69
CA ARG A 511 18.68 -31.59 -5.29
C ARG A 511 19.40 -30.25 -5.44
N GLN A 512 18.70 -29.22 -5.92
CA GLN A 512 19.28 -27.88 -6.08
C GLN A 512 19.69 -27.27 -4.74
N THR A 513 18.83 -27.41 -3.71
CA THR A 513 19.15 -26.90 -2.36
C THR A 513 20.34 -27.67 -1.75
N ALA A 514 20.42 -28.98 -1.99
CA ALA A 514 21.57 -29.77 -1.56
C ALA A 514 22.88 -29.33 -2.23
N ILE A 515 22.86 -29.06 -3.55
CA ILE A 515 24.02 -28.49 -4.27
C ILE A 515 24.44 -27.15 -3.65
N ALA A 516 23.49 -26.25 -3.44
CA ALA A 516 23.76 -24.94 -2.83
C ALA A 516 24.36 -25.09 -1.41
N ALA A 517 23.84 -26.01 -0.62
CA ALA A 517 24.33 -26.28 0.72
C ALA A 517 25.77 -26.84 0.70
N ILE A 518 26.06 -27.78 -0.19
CA ILE A 518 27.41 -28.34 -0.36
C ILE A 518 28.40 -27.26 -0.82
N ASN A 519 27.98 -26.40 -1.75
CA ASN A 519 28.79 -25.28 -2.20
C ASN A 519 29.13 -24.30 -1.06
N SER A 520 28.24 -24.13 -0.09
CA SER A 520 28.46 -23.28 1.10
C SER A 520 29.44 -23.91 2.11
N ILE A 521 29.52 -25.25 2.18
CA ILE A 521 30.45 -25.97 3.09
C ILE A 521 31.92 -25.78 2.63
N GLY A 522 32.16 -25.67 1.33
CA GLY A 522 33.46 -25.34 0.76
C GLY A 522 34.17 -26.49 0.06
N ALA A 523 35.20 -26.09 -0.71
CA ALA A 523 35.92 -26.99 -1.64
C ALA A 523 36.72 -28.12 -0.94
N GLU A 524 37.45 -27.79 0.15
CA GLU A 524 38.36 -28.71 0.82
C GLU A 524 37.65 -29.99 1.32
N ALA A 525 36.51 -29.81 1.98
CA ALA A 525 35.72 -30.93 2.49
C ALA A 525 35.05 -31.74 1.37
N THR A 526 34.72 -31.10 0.25
CA THR A 526 33.88 -31.62 -0.84
C THR A 526 34.68 -32.44 -1.87
N ALA A 527 35.92 -32.04 -2.17
CA ALA A 527 36.73 -32.55 -3.29
C ALA A 527 36.85 -34.08 -3.32
N SER A 528 37.20 -34.70 -2.21
CA SER A 528 37.38 -36.16 -2.13
C SER A 528 36.07 -36.96 -2.26
N ARG A 529 34.92 -36.34 -1.95
CA ARG A 529 33.61 -36.98 -1.93
C ARG A 529 32.84 -36.87 -3.23
N ILE A 530 33.10 -35.82 -4.02
CA ILE A 530 32.44 -35.58 -5.31
C ILE A 530 32.95 -36.50 -6.42
N ARG A 531 34.26 -36.74 -6.50
CA ARG A 531 34.84 -37.53 -7.57
C ARG A 531 34.20 -38.92 -7.79
N PRO A 532 33.96 -39.75 -6.77
CA PRO A 532 33.28 -41.02 -6.95
C PRO A 532 31.87 -40.90 -7.52
N ARG A 533 31.16 -39.78 -7.24
CA ARG A 533 29.77 -39.59 -7.64
C ARG A 533 29.61 -39.11 -9.10
N LEU A 534 30.70 -38.74 -9.76
CA LEU A 534 30.70 -38.46 -11.19
C LEU A 534 30.39 -39.73 -12.02
N ASP A 535 30.70 -40.93 -11.50
CA ASP A 535 30.49 -42.23 -12.17
C ASP A 535 29.39 -43.07 -11.50
N ASP A 536 28.50 -42.44 -10.73
CA ASP A 536 27.37 -43.10 -10.07
C ASP A 536 26.37 -43.65 -11.10
N ASP A 537 25.69 -44.76 -10.76
CA ASP A 537 24.70 -45.38 -11.62
C ASP A 537 23.48 -44.48 -11.89
N ASP A 538 23.07 -43.67 -10.91
CA ASP A 538 21.94 -42.73 -11.04
C ASP A 538 22.38 -41.46 -11.79
N PRO A 539 21.77 -41.15 -12.96
CA PRO A 539 22.09 -39.98 -13.72
C PRO A 539 21.83 -38.65 -12.95
N ARG A 540 20.88 -38.64 -12.02
CA ARG A 540 20.62 -37.48 -11.16
C ARG A 540 21.80 -37.17 -10.25
N VAL A 541 22.39 -38.22 -9.67
CA VAL A 541 23.62 -38.11 -8.84
C VAL A 541 24.78 -37.62 -9.68
N ARG A 542 24.99 -38.21 -10.88
CA ARG A 542 26.04 -37.77 -11.80
C ARG A 542 25.88 -36.27 -12.17
N ALA A 543 24.67 -35.86 -12.55
CA ALA A 543 24.41 -34.48 -12.94
C ALA A 543 24.65 -33.48 -11.79
N CYS A 544 24.26 -33.83 -10.57
CA CYS A 544 24.54 -33.02 -9.38
C CYS A 544 26.04 -32.94 -9.07
N ALA A 545 26.72 -34.10 -9.17
CA ALA A 545 28.17 -34.17 -8.96
C ALA A 545 28.95 -33.30 -9.98
N VAL A 546 28.54 -33.33 -11.26
CA VAL A 546 29.11 -32.45 -12.30
C VAL A 546 28.94 -30.99 -11.96
N ARG A 547 27.75 -30.56 -11.49
CA ARG A 547 27.51 -29.15 -11.10
C ARG A 547 28.37 -28.72 -9.94
N VAL A 548 28.54 -29.56 -8.92
CA VAL A 548 29.39 -29.25 -7.77
C VAL A 548 30.88 -29.23 -8.17
N ALA A 549 31.32 -30.20 -8.97
CA ALA A 549 32.71 -30.28 -9.44
C ALA A 549 33.08 -29.05 -10.30
N GLY A 550 32.16 -28.63 -11.17
CA GLY A 550 32.35 -27.43 -12.00
C GLY A 550 32.30 -26.13 -11.19
N TYR A 551 31.39 -26.01 -10.23
CA TYR A 551 31.30 -24.83 -9.36
C TYR A 551 32.62 -24.54 -8.62
N PHE A 552 33.29 -25.58 -8.12
CA PHE A 552 34.56 -25.44 -7.43
C PHE A 552 35.78 -25.46 -8.37
N GLY A 553 35.63 -25.81 -9.63
CA GLY A 553 36.73 -25.94 -10.57
C GLY A 553 37.77 -27.02 -10.18
N PHE A 554 37.31 -28.21 -9.74
CA PHE A 554 38.25 -29.26 -9.29
C PHE A 554 39.04 -29.83 -10.47
N ASP A 555 40.32 -29.46 -10.61
CA ASP A 555 41.22 -29.94 -11.68
C ASP A 555 41.23 -31.45 -11.81
N ALA A 556 41.22 -32.18 -10.69
CA ALA A 556 41.21 -33.64 -10.68
C ALA A 556 39.92 -34.25 -11.28
N CYS A 557 38.85 -33.46 -11.44
CA CYS A 557 37.57 -33.88 -12.03
C CYS A 557 37.45 -33.49 -13.52
N VAL A 558 38.32 -32.67 -14.10
CA VAL A 558 38.27 -32.23 -15.49
C VAL A 558 38.13 -33.38 -16.49
N PRO A 559 38.99 -34.46 -16.43
CA PRO A 559 38.85 -35.55 -17.40
C PRO A 559 37.50 -36.29 -17.29
N SER A 560 37.00 -36.49 -16.07
CA SER A 560 35.69 -37.11 -15.83
C SER A 560 34.57 -36.21 -16.33
N LEU A 561 34.63 -34.88 -16.08
CA LEU A 561 33.63 -33.92 -16.53
C LEU A 561 33.58 -33.83 -18.07
N VAL A 562 34.73 -33.79 -18.75
CA VAL A 562 34.82 -33.84 -20.23
C VAL A 562 34.21 -35.13 -20.76
N SER A 563 34.42 -36.29 -20.10
CA SER A 563 33.80 -37.53 -20.49
C SER A 563 32.24 -37.50 -20.41
N LYS A 564 31.67 -36.71 -19.46
CA LYS A 564 30.23 -36.54 -19.29
C LYS A 564 29.56 -35.77 -20.42
N LEU A 565 30.30 -35.09 -21.28
CA LEU A 565 29.75 -34.56 -22.54
C LEU A 565 29.21 -35.64 -23.46
N ARG A 566 29.60 -36.93 -23.23
CA ARG A 566 29.13 -38.09 -23.97
C ARG A 566 28.31 -39.06 -23.10
N ASP A 567 27.82 -38.60 -21.97
CA ASP A 567 26.98 -39.41 -21.10
C ASP A 567 25.70 -39.84 -21.83
N ALA A 568 25.17 -41.01 -21.51
CA ALA A 568 23.93 -41.53 -22.08
C ALA A 568 22.73 -40.61 -21.76
N ASP A 569 22.76 -40.00 -20.54
CA ASP A 569 21.68 -39.12 -20.07
C ASP A 569 21.89 -37.67 -20.58
N GLY A 570 20.83 -37.09 -21.13
CA GLY A 570 20.88 -35.73 -21.69
C GLY A 570 21.04 -34.63 -20.62
N ASP A 571 20.55 -34.80 -19.40
CA ASP A 571 20.68 -33.82 -18.33
C ASP A 571 22.10 -33.84 -17.73
N VAL A 572 22.76 -34.99 -17.73
CA VAL A 572 24.19 -35.11 -17.36
C VAL A 572 25.06 -34.39 -18.39
N ARG A 573 24.80 -34.62 -19.71
CA ARG A 573 25.52 -33.90 -20.78
C ARG A 573 25.29 -32.37 -20.65
N ARG A 574 24.08 -31.96 -20.40
CA ARG A 574 23.77 -30.55 -20.18
C ARG A 574 24.53 -29.97 -18.99
N ALA A 575 24.55 -30.65 -17.86
CA ALA A 575 25.31 -30.20 -16.70
C ALA A 575 26.81 -30.06 -17.04
N ALA A 576 27.38 -30.99 -17.83
CA ALA A 576 28.77 -30.89 -18.26
C ALA A 576 29.00 -29.70 -19.20
N ILE A 577 28.11 -29.44 -20.14
CA ILE A 577 28.14 -28.27 -21.03
C ILE A 577 28.11 -26.96 -20.20
N GLU A 578 27.19 -26.87 -19.23
CA GLU A 578 27.01 -25.67 -18.38
C GLU A 578 28.25 -25.40 -17.52
N GLN A 579 28.97 -26.45 -17.07
CA GLN A 579 30.10 -26.30 -16.15
C GLN A 579 31.47 -26.24 -16.82
N LEU A 580 31.57 -26.64 -18.09
CA LEU A 580 32.83 -26.70 -18.82
C LEU A 580 33.59 -25.36 -18.88
N PRO A 581 32.91 -24.17 -19.02
CA PRO A 581 33.59 -22.88 -18.98
C PRO A 581 34.28 -22.53 -17.66
N MET A 582 33.86 -23.17 -16.56
CA MET A 582 34.43 -22.95 -15.22
C MET A 582 35.68 -23.76 -14.98
N MET A 583 36.00 -24.66 -15.91
CA MET A 583 37.20 -25.54 -15.83
C MET A 583 38.27 -24.98 -16.75
N ASP A 584 39.47 -24.78 -16.26
CA ASP A 584 40.60 -24.29 -17.06
C ASP A 584 41.10 -25.35 -18.07
N ASP A 585 40.17 -25.84 -18.93
CA ASP A 585 40.51 -26.81 -19.98
C ASP A 585 40.62 -26.11 -21.35
N PRO A 586 41.78 -26.19 -22.00
CA PRO A 586 41.99 -25.55 -23.29
C PRO A 586 41.12 -26.15 -24.43
N SER A 587 40.56 -27.34 -24.23
CA SER A 587 39.63 -27.96 -25.21
C SER A 587 38.19 -27.47 -25.05
N ALA A 588 37.82 -26.76 -23.97
CA ALA A 588 36.48 -26.31 -23.69
C ALA A 588 35.84 -25.55 -24.87
N PRO A 589 36.48 -24.59 -25.51
CA PRO A 589 35.91 -23.87 -26.65
C PRO A 589 35.47 -24.83 -27.76
N SER A 590 36.33 -25.76 -28.16
CA SER A 590 36.02 -26.69 -29.24
C SER A 590 34.93 -27.69 -28.89
N LEU A 591 34.87 -28.15 -27.66
CA LEU A 591 33.85 -29.09 -27.19
C LEU A 591 32.48 -28.41 -27.05
N LEU A 592 32.42 -27.15 -26.65
CA LEU A 592 31.17 -26.38 -26.59
C LEU A 592 30.64 -26.07 -28.00
N ILE A 593 31.54 -25.76 -28.96
CA ILE A 593 31.18 -25.56 -30.36
C ILE A 593 30.65 -26.87 -30.99
N GLU A 594 31.28 -28.00 -30.66
CA GLU A 594 30.79 -29.33 -31.07
C GLU A 594 29.40 -29.63 -30.49
N ALA A 595 29.16 -29.33 -29.22
CA ALA A 595 27.88 -29.48 -28.55
C ALA A 595 26.81 -28.58 -29.15
N LEU A 596 27.14 -27.33 -29.49
CA LEU A 596 26.24 -26.39 -30.16
C LEU A 596 25.76 -26.94 -31.53
N GLY A 597 26.61 -27.67 -32.27
CA GLY A 597 26.25 -28.18 -33.60
C GLY A 597 25.55 -29.54 -33.59
N ARG A 598 25.62 -30.36 -32.52
CA ARG A 598 25.22 -31.77 -32.57
C ARG A 598 24.23 -32.21 -31.51
N GLU A 599 24.05 -31.44 -30.43
CA GLU A 599 23.21 -31.82 -29.32
C GLU A 599 21.71 -31.57 -29.62
N THR A 600 20.88 -32.03 -28.67
CA THR A 600 19.45 -31.71 -28.69
C THR A 600 19.22 -30.21 -28.55
N PRO A 601 18.11 -29.64 -29.00
CA PRO A 601 17.85 -28.19 -28.87
C PRO A 601 18.09 -27.62 -27.50
N ARG A 602 17.67 -28.37 -26.45
CA ARG A 602 17.87 -27.97 -25.06
C ARG A 602 19.35 -27.90 -24.64
N ASN A 603 20.16 -28.80 -25.17
CA ASN A 603 21.60 -28.80 -24.86
C ASN A 603 22.35 -27.81 -25.77
N ARG A 604 21.88 -27.61 -27.05
CA ARG A 604 22.42 -26.54 -27.89
C ARG A 604 22.19 -25.16 -27.28
N SER A 605 21.02 -24.92 -26.68
CA SER A 605 20.76 -23.66 -25.99
C SER A 605 21.69 -23.47 -24.76
N ALA A 606 21.97 -24.53 -24.03
CA ALA A 606 22.95 -24.51 -22.93
C ALA A 606 24.38 -24.24 -23.46
N ALA A 607 24.77 -24.84 -24.59
CA ALA A 607 26.07 -24.58 -25.20
C ALA A 607 26.20 -23.13 -25.72
N ALA A 608 25.16 -22.61 -26.37
CA ALA A 608 25.08 -21.20 -26.77
C ALA A 608 25.27 -20.26 -25.56
N HIS A 609 24.61 -20.57 -24.46
CA HIS A 609 24.74 -19.80 -23.21
C HIS A 609 26.14 -19.95 -22.56
N ALA A 610 26.72 -21.13 -22.57
CA ALA A 610 28.06 -21.40 -22.02
C ALA A 610 29.16 -20.68 -22.79
N LEU A 611 29.04 -20.58 -24.13
CA LEU A 611 30.01 -19.91 -24.99
C LEU A 611 30.16 -18.40 -24.70
N ARG A 612 29.24 -17.76 -23.98
CA ARG A 612 29.41 -16.37 -23.55
C ARG A 612 30.65 -16.12 -22.70
N GLN A 613 31.11 -17.14 -21.98
CA GLN A 613 32.27 -17.06 -21.06
C GLN A 613 33.57 -17.48 -21.75
N VAL A 614 33.50 -17.97 -22.96
CA VAL A 614 34.65 -18.48 -23.73
C VAL A 614 35.16 -17.41 -24.65
N ALA A 615 36.44 -17.03 -24.52
CA ALA A 615 37.07 -16.03 -25.38
C ALA A 615 37.46 -16.63 -26.78
N GLY A 616 37.53 -15.77 -27.78
CA GLY A 616 38.10 -16.08 -29.10
C GLY A 616 37.08 -16.07 -30.24
N ASP A 617 37.53 -15.79 -31.44
CA ASP A 617 36.73 -15.59 -32.67
C ASP A 617 35.93 -16.82 -33.08
N ALA A 618 36.46 -18.03 -32.80
CA ALA A 618 35.76 -19.27 -33.10
C ALA A 618 34.42 -19.39 -32.34
N ALA A 619 34.38 -18.95 -31.07
CA ALA A 619 33.16 -18.92 -30.27
C ALA A 619 32.17 -17.87 -30.82
N THR A 620 32.65 -16.68 -31.22
CA THR A 620 31.83 -15.66 -31.88
C THR A 620 31.20 -16.17 -33.17
N LEU A 621 32.00 -16.78 -34.06
CA LEU A 621 31.52 -17.34 -35.32
C LEU A 621 30.47 -18.44 -35.09
N ALA A 622 30.69 -19.30 -34.10
CA ALA A 622 29.75 -20.37 -33.74
C ALA A 622 28.43 -19.81 -33.24
N LEU A 623 28.49 -18.77 -32.37
CA LEU A 623 27.29 -18.09 -31.87
C LEU A 623 26.55 -17.32 -32.97
N VAL A 624 27.27 -16.66 -33.90
CA VAL A 624 26.66 -16.01 -35.07
C VAL A 624 25.98 -17.06 -35.97
N GLY A 625 26.58 -18.24 -36.16
CA GLY A 625 25.91 -19.34 -36.84
C GLY A 625 24.66 -19.86 -36.14
N ALA A 626 24.66 -19.86 -34.81
CA ALA A 626 23.53 -20.30 -33.99
C ALA A 626 22.33 -19.30 -33.97
N LEU A 627 22.51 -18.08 -34.47
CA LEU A 627 21.40 -17.16 -34.72
C LEU A 627 20.45 -17.64 -35.84
N ASP A 628 20.86 -18.58 -36.67
CA ASP A 628 20.04 -19.20 -37.70
C ASP A 628 19.56 -20.62 -37.31
N ASP A 629 19.68 -21.01 -36.03
CA ASP A 629 19.23 -22.32 -35.51
C ASP A 629 17.69 -22.45 -35.64
N ASP A 630 17.20 -23.65 -35.90
CA ASP A 630 15.77 -23.95 -36.03
C ASP A 630 15.02 -23.68 -34.71
N ASP A 631 15.68 -23.88 -33.56
CA ASP A 631 15.10 -23.71 -32.23
C ASP A 631 15.22 -22.25 -31.75
N ALA A 632 14.09 -21.66 -31.38
CA ALA A 632 14.02 -20.27 -30.92
C ALA A 632 14.83 -19.99 -29.63
N TRP A 633 14.94 -20.97 -28.74
CA TRP A 633 15.72 -20.80 -27.52
C TRP A 633 17.22 -20.82 -27.77
N VAL A 634 17.67 -21.57 -28.80
CA VAL A 634 19.08 -21.52 -29.22
C VAL A 634 19.40 -20.16 -29.79
N ARG A 635 18.55 -19.61 -30.68
CA ARG A 635 18.71 -18.25 -31.21
C ARG A 635 18.68 -17.18 -30.09
N TYR A 636 17.77 -17.34 -29.13
CA TYR A 636 17.66 -16.44 -27.97
C TYR A 636 18.95 -16.40 -27.13
N PHE A 637 19.46 -17.59 -26.76
CA PHE A 637 20.70 -17.65 -25.96
C PHE A 637 21.94 -17.27 -26.74
N ALA A 638 21.98 -17.52 -28.05
CA ALA A 638 23.05 -17.05 -28.91
C ALA A 638 23.10 -15.52 -29.00
N ALA A 639 21.95 -14.87 -29.21
CA ALA A 639 21.83 -13.40 -29.18
C ALA A 639 22.27 -12.81 -27.86
N GLY A 640 21.77 -13.35 -26.72
CA GLY A 640 22.16 -12.90 -25.40
C GLY A 640 23.64 -13.10 -25.05
N SER A 641 24.25 -14.17 -25.60
CA SER A 641 25.69 -14.42 -25.43
C SER A 641 26.55 -13.44 -26.21
N LEU A 642 26.17 -13.12 -27.44
CA LEU A 642 26.82 -12.11 -28.28
C LEU A 642 26.68 -10.70 -27.67
N ALA A 643 25.57 -10.39 -27.03
CA ALA A 643 25.36 -9.14 -26.28
C ALA A 643 26.45 -8.90 -25.21
N LEU A 644 26.74 -9.94 -24.43
CA LEU A 644 27.72 -9.84 -23.33
C LEU A 644 29.18 -9.80 -23.83
N ARG A 645 29.42 -10.37 -25.00
CA ARG A 645 30.74 -10.36 -25.64
C ARG A 645 31.05 -9.05 -26.36
N GLY A 646 30.03 -8.30 -26.77
CA GLY A 646 30.19 -7.05 -27.51
C GLY A 646 30.71 -7.26 -28.95
N ASP A 647 30.46 -8.41 -29.55
CA ASP A 647 31.02 -8.80 -30.84
C ASP A 647 30.31 -8.06 -31.99
N ILE A 648 31.02 -7.12 -32.61
CA ILE A 648 30.49 -6.26 -33.70
C ILE A 648 30.13 -7.05 -34.96
N GLU A 649 30.77 -8.19 -35.20
CA GLU A 649 30.48 -9.10 -36.29
C GLU A 649 29.06 -9.66 -36.29
N ALA A 650 28.42 -9.65 -35.10
CA ALA A 650 27.04 -10.13 -34.92
C ALA A 650 25.99 -9.12 -35.40
N VAL A 651 26.32 -7.85 -35.54
CA VAL A 651 25.35 -6.77 -35.80
C VAL A 651 24.43 -7.04 -36.95
N SER A 652 24.96 -7.49 -38.09
CA SER A 652 24.14 -7.77 -39.28
C SER A 652 23.17 -8.96 -39.11
N ALA A 653 23.61 -10.01 -38.40
CA ALA A 653 22.76 -11.16 -38.11
C ALA A 653 21.69 -10.83 -37.06
N LEU A 654 22.07 -10.09 -36.00
CA LEU A 654 21.11 -9.62 -35.01
C LEU A 654 20.05 -8.68 -35.62
N THR A 655 20.44 -7.81 -36.55
CA THR A 655 19.50 -6.92 -37.27
C THR A 655 18.45 -7.73 -38.05
N ARG A 656 18.84 -8.83 -38.69
CA ARG A 656 17.86 -9.71 -39.36
C ARG A 656 16.85 -10.31 -38.38
N LEU A 657 17.32 -10.78 -37.22
CA LEU A 657 16.45 -11.34 -36.17
C LEU A 657 15.46 -10.31 -35.62
N VAL A 658 15.94 -9.09 -35.36
CA VAL A 658 15.06 -7.99 -34.92
C VAL A 658 13.92 -7.75 -35.89
N GLN A 659 14.21 -7.79 -37.19
CA GLN A 659 13.24 -7.46 -38.24
C GLN A 659 12.29 -8.60 -38.59
N ALA A 660 12.72 -9.85 -38.50
CA ALA A 660 12.01 -10.95 -39.15
C ALA A 660 11.85 -12.22 -38.30
N ASP A 661 12.41 -12.33 -37.12
CA ASP A 661 12.23 -13.55 -36.32
C ASP A 661 10.76 -13.74 -35.89
N PRO A 662 10.18 -14.92 -36.09
CA PRO A 662 8.79 -15.19 -35.76
C PRO A 662 8.54 -15.17 -34.22
N ALA A 663 9.56 -15.44 -33.42
CA ALA A 663 9.44 -15.53 -31.96
C ALA A 663 9.70 -14.17 -31.27
N PRO A 664 8.73 -13.59 -30.58
CA PRO A 664 8.90 -12.29 -29.91
C PRO A 664 10.09 -12.24 -28.96
N HIS A 665 10.31 -13.27 -28.16
CA HIS A 665 11.45 -13.33 -27.21
C HIS A 665 12.81 -13.31 -27.93
N VAL A 666 12.92 -13.81 -29.14
CA VAL A 666 14.15 -13.74 -29.96
C VAL A 666 14.35 -12.32 -30.47
N ARG A 667 13.28 -11.65 -30.97
CA ARG A 667 13.36 -10.24 -31.39
C ARG A 667 13.79 -9.34 -30.22
N ILE A 668 13.26 -9.59 -29.02
CA ILE A 668 13.64 -8.89 -27.79
C ILE A 668 15.13 -9.10 -27.50
N ALA A 669 15.60 -10.34 -27.46
CA ALA A 669 17.00 -10.65 -27.17
C ALA A 669 17.94 -10.07 -28.22
N ALA A 670 17.60 -10.12 -29.51
CA ALA A 670 18.38 -9.56 -30.59
C ALA A 670 18.46 -8.01 -30.48
N LEU A 671 17.34 -7.35 -30.15
CA LEU A 671 17.30 -5.90 -29.94
C LEU A 671 18.12 -5.47 -28.71
N GLN A 672 18.04 -6.21 -27.62
CA GLN A 672 18.86 -5.99 -26.44
C GLN A 672 20.35 -6.22 -26.72
N ALA A 673 20.66 -7.24 -27.51
CA ALA A 673 22.03 -7.50 -27.96
C ALA A 673 22.57 -6.35 -28.82
N LEU A 674 21.79 -5.88 -29.79
CA LEU A 674 22.17 -4.70 -30.57
C LEU A 674 22.36 -3.48 -29.68
N ALA A 675 21.49 -3.25 -28.73
CA ALA A 675 21.57 -2.10 -27.82
C ALA A 675 22.85 -2.11 -26.95
N SER A 676 23.36 -3.30 -26.61
CA SER A 676 24.62 -3.42 -25.85
C SER A 676 25.86 -3.32 -26.74
N ILE A 677 25.77 -3.66 -28.02
CA ILE A 677 26.88 -3.58 -28.98
C ILE A 677 26.95 -2.18 -29.60
N ASP A 678 25.84 -1.72 -30.14
CA ASP A 678 25.69 -0.40 -30.75
C ASP A 678 24.29 0.16 -30.51
N ALA A 679 24.17 1.01 -29.49
CA ALA A 679 22.88 1.58 -29.07
C ALA A 679 22.23 2.45 -30.16
N TYR A 680 23.02 3.08 -31.06
CA TYR A 680 22.47 3.89 -32.14
C TYR A 680 21.77 3.02 -33.18
N ILE A 681 22.44 1.95 -33.63
CA ILE A 681 21.84 0.98 -34.59
C ILE A 681 20.58 0.34 -33.97
N ALA A 682 20.65 -0.03 -32.71
CA ALA A 682 19.50 -0.57 -32.00
C ALA A 682 18.32 0.41 -31.99
N GLY A 683 18.57 1.69 -31.73
CA GLY A 683 17.55 2.74 -31.74
C GLY A 683 16.85 2.89 -33.11
N GLU A 684 17.65 2.89 -34.21
CA GLU A 684 17.13 2.92 -35.59
C GLU A 684 16.26 1.70 -35.89
N MET A 685 16.73 0.51 -35.50
CA MET A 685 16.01 -0.75 -35.76
C MET A 685 14.75 -0.90 -34.89
N ALA A 686 14.71 -0.26 -33.76
CA ALA A 686 13.60 -0.31 -32.82
C ALA A 686 12.39 0.55 -33.25
N LEU A 687 12.57 1.62 -34.02
CA LEU A 687 11.49 2.55 -34.40
C LEU A 687 10.24 1.85 -34.97
N PRO A 688 10.31 0.94 -35.96
CA PRO A 688 9.12 0.27 -36.47
C PRO A 688 8.48 -0.66 -35.44
N LEU A 689 9.26 -1.17 -34.47
CA LEU A 689 8.81 -2.13 -33.44
C LEU A 689 8.07 -1.49 -32.27
N ILE A 690 8.04 -0.18 -32.15
CA ILE A 690 7.21 0.51 -31.12
C ILE A 690 5.73 0.20 -31.30
N LYS A 691 5.32 -0.17 -32.54
CA LYS A 691 3.96 -0.59 -32.90
C LYS A 691 3.82 -2.10 -33.08
N ASP A 692 4.77 -2.88 -32.57
CA ASP A 692 4.70 -4.34 -32.62
C ASP A 692 3.45 -4.83 -31.88
N PRO A 693 2.73 -5.85 -32.41
CA PRO A 693 1.57 -6.41 -31.72
C PRO A 693 1.91 -7.07 -30.39
N ASP A 694 3.16 -7.44 -30.15
CA ASP A 694 3.63 -7.97 -28.88
C ASP A 694 4.04 -6.82 -27.96
N PRO A 695 3.39 -6.65 -26.77
CA PRO A 695 3.65 -5.56 -25.84
C PRO A 695 5.09 -5.51 -25.31
N GLU A 696 5.74 -6.67 -25.14
CA GLU A 696 7.10 -6.75 -24.62
C GLU A 696 8.12 -6.32 -25.71
N VAL A 697 7.86 -6.66 -26.97
CA VAL A 697 8.67 -6.17 -28.10
C VAL A 697 8.55 -4.66 -28.21
N ALA A 698 7.32 -4.11 -28.20
CA ALA A 698 7.08 -2.67 -28.26
C ALA A 698 7.73 -1.92 -27.07
N SER A 699 7.64 -2.47 -25.86
CA SER A 699 8.28 -1.92 -24.66
C SER A 699 9.81 -1.92 -24.76
N THR A 700 10.39 -3.02 -25.27
CA THR A 700 11.84 -3.13 -25.48
C THR A 700 12.32 -2.17 -26.57
N ALA A 701 11.53 -2.02 -27.62
CA ALA A 701 11.82 -1.09 -28.69
C ALA A 701 11.86 0.37 -28.20
N LEU A 702 10.89 0.78 -27.40
CA LEU A 702 10.87 2.12 -26.81
C LEU A 702 12.11 2.36 -25.93
N THR A 703 12.53 1.34 -25.18
CA THR A 703 13.73 1.42 -24.34
C THR A 703 15.01 1.53 -25.18
N ALA A 704 15.09 0.80 -26.28
CA ALA A 704 16.24 0.85 -27.20
C ALA A 704 16.37 2.21 -27.90
N VAL A 705 15.24 2.79 -28.35
CA VAL A 705 15.19 4.14 -28.93
C VAL A 705 15.68 5.18 -27.93
N ALA A 706 15.29 5.07 -26.66
CA ALA A 706 15.72 5.96 -25.60
C ALA A 706 17.23 5.87 -25.34
N ALA A 707 17.77 4.66 -25.26
CA ALA A 707 19.20 4.40 -25.02
C ALA A 707 20.06 4.81 -26.21
N GLY A 708 19.57 4.65 -27.43
CA GLY A 708 20.29 5.00 -28.68
C GLY A 708 20.41 6.51 -28.94
N ALA A 709 19.88 7.35 -28.07
CA ALA A 709 19.86 8.82 -28.23
C ALA A 709 19.28 9.27 -29.57
N HIS A 710 18.32 8.50 -30.10
CA HIS A 710 17.64 8.83 -31.35
C HIS A 710 16.94 10.20 -31.25
N PRO A 711 16.97 11.06 -32.29
CA PRO A 711 16.37 12.39 -32.24
C PRO A 711 14.88 12.41 -31.85
N ALA A 712 14.11 11.43 -32.27
CA ALA A 712 12.69 11.30 -31.94
C ALA A 712 12.43 10.69 -30.54
N ALA A 713 13.46 10.32 -29.78
CA ALA A 713 13.28 9.58 -28.51
C ALA A 713 12.46 10.38 -27.49
N ASP A 714 12.72 11.66 -27.34
CA ASP A 714 12.05 12.49 -26.33
C ASP A 714 10.55 12.64 -26.66
N ASP A 715 10.18 12.85 -27.93
CA ASP A 715 8.80 12.94 -28.37
C ASP A 715 8.06 11.60 -28.20
N LEU A 716 8.71 10.50 -28.57
CA LEU A 716 8.14 9.16 -28.44
C LEU A 716 7.94 8.74 -26.99
N LEU A 717 8.88 9.08 -26.11
CA LEU A 717 8.75 8.87 -24.68
C LEU A 717 7.64 9.71 -24.06
N GLU A 718 7.52 10.98 -24.46
CA GLU A 718 6.46 11.86 -24.02
C GLU A 718 5.07 11.34 -24.46
N ASP A 719 4.94 10.93 -25.74
CA ASP A 719 3.72 10.33 -26.27
C ASP A 719 3.38 9.03 -25.52
N ALA A 720 4.37 8.19 -25.26
CA ALA A 720 4.17 6.92 -24.55
C ALA A 720 3.75 7.14 -23.09
N VAL A 721 4.32 8.14 -22.38
CA VAL A 721 3.90 8.50 -21.02
C VAL A 721 2.45 8.98 -21.00
N LYS A 722 2.07 9.80 -22.00
CA LYS A 722 0.71 10.36 -22.12
C LYS A 722 -0.30 9.38 -22.73
N SER A 723 0.18 8.28 -23.30
CA SER A 723 -0.66 7.23 -23.89
C SER A 723 -1.64 6.64 -22.89
N GLY A 724 -2.80 6.20 -23.37
CA GLY A 724 -3.74 5.38 -22.60
C GLY A 724 -3.28 3.95 -22.32
N GLU A 725 -2.20 3.48 -23.02
CA GLU A 725 -1.73 2.11 -22.91
C GLU A 725 -0.74 1.92 -21.76
N ALA A 726 -1.15 1.15 -20.76
CA ALA A 726 -0.41 0.94 -19.52
C ALA A 726 1.00 0.36 -19.74
N PHE A 727 1.19 -0.54 -20.72
CA PHE A 727 2.48 -1.15 -20.99
C PHE A 727 3.49 -0.16 -21.60
N LEU A 728 3.05 0.72 -22.51
CA LEU A 728 3.90 1.77 -23.07
C LEU A 728 4.28 2.80 -22.02
N ARG A 729 3.34 3.15 -21.15
CA ARG A 729 3.61 4.07 -20.03
C ARG A 729 4.68 3.50 -19.09
N ARG A 730 4.57 2.21 -18.71
CA ARG A 730 5.61 1.53 -17.92
C ARG A 730 6.97 1.52 -18.63
N ALA A 731 6.97 1.21 -19.91
CA ALA A 731 8.20 1.17 -20.72
C ALA A 731 8.85 2.56 -20.77
N ALA A 732 8.06 3.61 -21.04
CA ALA A 732 8.55 4.99 -21.06
C ALA A 732 9.12 5.42 -19.72
N VAL A 733 8.42 5.13 -18.60
CA VAL A 733 8.90 5.43 -17.25
C VAL A 733 10.24 4.75 -16.96
N ARG A 734 10.42 3.50 -17.37
CA ARG A 734 11.70 2.78 -17.22
C ARG A 734 12.81 3.31 -18.13
N ALA A 735 12.45 3.81 -19.30
CA ALA A 735 13.41 4.26 -20.33
C ALA A 735 13.88 5.71 -20.13
N LEU A 736 13.02 6.59 -19.56
CA LEU A 736 13.33 8.01 -19.34
C LEU A 736 14.66 8.28 -18.64
N PRO A 737 15.11 7.49 -17.64
CA PRO A 737 16.43 7.71 -17.01
C PRO A 737 17.61 7.63 -17.97
N ALA A 738 17.51 6.89 -19.07
CA ALA A 738 18.58 6.79 -20.07
C ALA A 738 18.84 8.13 -20.77
N ARG A 739 17.87 9.03 -20.78
CA ARG A 739 18.01 10.38 -21.37
C ARG A 739 18.80 11.34 -20.50
N SER A 740 18.86 11.11 -19.20
CA SER A 740 19.60 11.95 -18.22
C SER A 740 19.33 13.44 -18.35
N THR A 741 18.08 13.84 -18.65
CA THR A 741 17.67 15.23 -18.86
C THR A 741 16.69 15.70 -17.81
N ALA A 742 16.63 17.03 -17.58
CA ALA A 742 15.62 17.65 -16.72
C ALA A 742 14.19 17.36 -17.25
N ARG A 743 14.02 17.31 -18.59
CA ARG A 743 12.73 16.96 -19.22
C ARG A 743 12.26 15.57 -18.85
N ALA A 744 13.17 14.59 -18.80
CA ALA A 744 12.85 13.25 -18.36
C ALA A 744 12.30 13.23 -16.91
N ALA A 745 12.92 13.99 -16.02
CA ALA A 745 12.42 14.11 -14.63
C ALA A 745 11.06 14.81 -14.55
N GLU A 746 10.80 15.82 -15.38
CA GLU A 746 9.48 16.48 -15.47
C GLU A 746 8.39 15.53 -15.95
N LEU A 747 8.68 14.70 -16.95
CA LEU A 747 7.75 13.69 -17.46
C LEU A 747 7.45 12.62 -16.40
N LEU A 748 8.46 12.19 -15.63
CA LEU A 748 8.27 11.28 -14.52
C LEU A 748 7.42 11.92 -13.41
N ALA A 749 7.66 13.20 -13.09
CA ALA A 749 6.85 13.93 -12.12
C ALA A 749 5.40 14.10 -12.60
N TRP A 750 5.19 14.32 -13.89
CA TRP A 750 3.84 14.36 -14.48
C TRP A 750 3.15 12.99 -14.42
N ALA A 751 3.87 11.91 -14.74
CA ALA A 751 3.36 10.55 -14.65
C ALA A 751 2.93 10.17 -13.23
N ALA A 752 3.52 10.78 -12.21
CA ALA A 752 3.15 10.57 -10.81
C ALA A 752 1.74 11.07 -10.46
N CYS A 753 1.16 11.94 -11.29
CA CYS A 753 -0.22 12.41 -11.13
C CYS A 753 -1.26 11.44 -11.72
N LEU A 754 -0.84 10.34 -12.35
CA LEU A 754 -1.71 9.35 -12.94
C LEU A 754 -2.01 8.22 -11.96
N ALA A 755 -3.29 7.83 -11.88
CA ALA A 755 -3.73 6.77 -10.96
C ALA A 755 -3.45 5.35 -11.45
N GLU A 756 -3.13 5.17 -12.74
CA GLU A 756 -2.95 3.85 -13.37
C GLU A 756 -1.67 3.77 -14.21
N PRO A 757 -1.04 2.59 -14.25
CA PRO A 757 -1.31 1.32 -13.55
C PRO A 757 -0.85 1.31 -12.09
N PRO A 758 -1.36 0.38 -11.25
CA PRO A 758 -1.12 0.39 -9.79
C PRO A 758 0.36 0.20 -9.37
N ASP A 759 1.19 -0.37 -10.23
CA ASP A 759 2.64 -0.53 -10.01
C ASP A 759 3.46 0.72 -10.42
N LEU A 760 2.80 1.70 -11.03
CA LEU A 760 3.46 2.90 -11.54
C LEU A 760 4.21 3.71 -10.47
N PRO A 761 3.68 3.94 -9.26
CA PRO A 761 4.39 4.70 -8.23
C PRO A 761 5.75 4.11 -7.86
N ARG A 762 5.84 2.79 -7.79
CA ARG A 762 7.10 2.08 -7.53
C ARG A 762 8.11 2.28 -8.67
N LEU A 763 7.66 2.10 -9.91
CA LEU A 763 8.50 2.28 -11.10
C LEU A 763 8.99 3.72 -11.25
N LEU A 764 8.15 4.69 -10.91
CA LEU A 764 8.51 6.12 -10.89
C LEU A 764 9.64 6.40 -9.91
N ILE A 765 9.52 5.89 -8.68
CA ILE A 765 10.58 6.05 -7.68
C ILE A 765 11.88 5.41 -8.16
N GLU A 766 11.84 4.17 -8.67
CA GLU A 766 13.03 3.49 -9.21
C GLU A 766 13.69 4.28 -10.36
N SER A 767 12.89 4.89 -11.22
CA SER A 767 13.37 5.68 -12.35
C SER A 767 13.93 7.03 -11.92
N LEU A 768 13.28 7.70 -10.97
CA LEU A 768 13.77 8.96 -10.40
C LEU A 768 15.08 8.77 -9.62
N VAL A 769 15.29 7.61 -8.98
CA VAL A 769 16.56 7.26 -8.34
C VAL A 769 17.71 7.28 -9.34
N ARG A 770 17.53 6.64 -10.50
CA ARG A 770 18.54 6.58 -11.54
C ARG A 770 18.88 7.98 -12.07
N LEU A 771 17.88 8.83 -12.25
CA LEU A 771 18.09 10.23 -12.64
C LEU A 771 18.75 11.06 -11.53
N ALA A 772 18.38 10.83 -10.28
CA ALA A 772 18.98 11.53 -9.14
C ALA A 772 20.45 11.12 -8.91
N ALA A 773 20.89 9.99 -9.47
CA ALA A 773 22.28 9.55 -9.50
C ALA A 773 23.05 10.04 -10.74
N SER A 774 22.42 10.76 -11.67
CA SER A 774 23.03 11.29 -12.89
C SER A 774 24.09 12.34 -12.59
N ASP A 775 25.11 12.40 -13.43
CA ASP A 775 26.12 13.46 -13.42
C ASP A 775 25.57 14.82 -13.90
N ASP A 776 24.48 14.82 -14.67
CA ASP A 776 23.78 16.05 -15.07
C ASP A 776 23.12 16.71 -13.87
N ALA A 777 23.59 17.89 -13.51
CA ALA A 777 23.10 18.62 -12.34
C ALA A 777 21.63 19.07 -12.47
N ALA A 778 21.16 19.36 -13.69
CA ALA A 778 19.79 19.78 -13.92
C ALA A 778 18.83 18.59 -13.82
N ALA A 779 19.18 17.44 -14.41
CA ALA A 779 18.43 16.21 -14.31
C ALA A 779 18.34 15.75 -12.85
N ARG A 780 19.45 15.75 -12.14
CA ARG A 780 19.52 15.37 -10.72
C ARG A 780 18.63 16.28 -9.86
N ALA A 781 18.74 17.60 -10.00
CA ALA A 781 17.96 18.56 -9.22
C ALA A 781 16.45 18.42 -9.50
N ALA A 782 16.07 18.17 -10.76
CA ALA A 782 14.68 17.93 -11.15
C ALA A 782 14.16 16.61 -10.56
N ALA A 783 14.94 15.54 -10.61
CA ALA A 783 14.61 14.24 -10.03
C ALA A 783 14.45 14.30 -8.50
N VAL A 784 15.37 14.98 -7.81
CA VAL A 784 15.25 15.24 -6.35
C VAL A 784 13.96 16.02 -6.05
N THR A 785 13.62 17.00 -6.88
CA THR A 785 12.37 17.77 -6.72
C THR A 785 11.14 16.87 -6.85
N ALA A 786 11.12 15.99 -7.85
CA ALA A 786 10.02 15.05 -8.06
C ALA A 786 9.90 14.05 -6.88
N LEU A 787 11.01 13.51 -6.39
CA LEU A 787 11.04 12.63 -5.21
C LEU A 787 10.56 13.33 -3.94
N VAL A 788 10.92 14.59 -3.71
CA VAL A 788 10.44 15.38 -2.58
C VAL A 788 8.94 15.64 -2.69
N ASN A 789 8.42 15.86 -3.89
CA ASN A 789 6.98 15.98 -4.11
C ASN A 789 6.23 14.67 -3.82
N LEU A 790 6.78 13.52 -4.25
CA LEU A 790 6.24 12.20 -3.90
C LEU A 790 6.31 11.91 -2.39
N ALA A 791 7.34 12.41 -1.71
CA ALA A 791 7.45 12.31 -0.25
C ALA A 791 6.43 13.19 0.50
N SER A 792 5.79 14.14 -0.19
CA SER A 792 4.72 14.97 0.37
C SER A 792 3.33 14.31 0.26
N ALA A 793 3.19 13.20 -0.48
CA ALA A 793 1.95 12.44 -0.66
C ALA A 793 1.96 11.20 0.24
N THR A 794 0.86 10.93 0.93
CA THR A 794 0.76 9.88 1.97
C THR A 794 1.11 8.48 1.45
N GLU A 795 0.63 8.11 0.26
CA GLU A 795 0.80 6.76 -0.30
C GLU A 795 2.24 6.43 -0.72
N THR A 796 3.00 7.42 -1.16
CA THR A 796 4.35 7.25 -1.68
C THR A 796 5.44 7.73 -0.73
N ARG A 797 5.04 8.34 0.41
CA ARG A 797 5.93 9.04 1.36
C ARG A 797 7.12 8.19 1.79
N ASP A 798 6.86 7.04 2.37
CA ASP A 798 7.91 6.21 2.95
C ASP A 798 8.88 5.65 1.91
N ALA A 799 8.36 5.25 0.75
CA ALA A 799 9.20 4.77 -0.34
C ALA A 799 10.10 5.89 -0.90
N ALA A 800 9.53 7.09 -1.10
CA ALA A 800 10.28 8.25 -1.58
C ALA A 800 11.34 8.71 -0.55
N LEU A 801 11.01 8.73 0.74
CA LEU A 801 11.96 9.12 1.80
C LEU A 801 13.11 8.12 1.98
N ARG A 802 12.85 6.80 1.94
CA ARG A 802 13.90 5.79 1.94
C ARG A 802 14.84 5.96 0.75
N THR A 803 14.27 6.25 -0.39
CA THR A 803 15.01 6.49 -1.63
C THR A 803 15.88 7.75 -1.55
N LEU A 804 15.30 8.87 -1.12
CA LEU A 804 16.05 10.12 -0.91
C LEU A 804 17.22 9.92 0.06
N ALA A 805 17.01 9.14 1.11
CA ALA A 805 18.06 8.82 2.09
C ALA A 805 19.23 8.00 1.52
N ALA A 806 18.99 7.22 0.47
CA ALA A 806 19.99 6.38 -0.19
C ALA A 806 20.73 7.09 -1.34
N LEU A 807 20.38 8.34 -1.68
CA LEU A 807 20.98 9.08 -2.78
C LEU A 807 22.45 9.43 -2.53
N PRO A 808 23.24 9.61 -3.61
CA PRO A 808 24.64 10.04 -3.51
C PRO A 808 24.78 11.42 -2.85
N GLN A 809 25.99 11.69 -2.33
CA GLN A 809 26.33 12.96 -1.67
C GLN A 809 25.98 14.21 -2.49
N ALA A 810 26.05 14.13 -3.82
CA ALA A 810 25.72 15.25 -4.71
C ALA A 810 24.26 15.70 -4.58
N ALA A 811 23.34 14.83 -4.16
CA ALA A 811 21.93 15.15 -3.94
C ALA A 811 21.67 15.93 -2.63
N VAL A 812 22.61 15.94 -1.70
CA VAL A 812 22.48 16.67 -0.42
C VAL A 812 22.29 18.17 -0.67
N ASP A 813 23.07 18.74 -1.59
CA ASP A 813 22.98 20.17 -1.92
C ASP A 813 21.64 20.52 -2.62
N ASP A 814 21.12 19.57 -3.42
CA ASP A 814 19.79 19.70 -4.05
C ASP A 814 18.66 19.66 -3.02
N LEU A 815 18.77 18.77 -2.03
CA LEU A 815 17.81 18.70 -0.92
C LEU A 815 17.92 19.93 -0.01
N ALA A 816 19.12 20.40 0.28
CA ALA A 816 19.35 21.61 1.08
C ALA A 816 18.65 22.83 0.46
N ARG A 817 18.68 22.97 -0.88
CA ARG A 817 17.94 24.04 -1.58
C ARG A 817 16.43 23.93 -1.37
N LYS A 818 15.87 22.74 -1.13
CA LYS A 818 14.42 22.55 -0.86
C LYS A 818 13.98 23.03 0.51
N LEU A 819 14.89 23.26 1.44
CA LEU A 819 14.61 23.92 2.72
C LEU A 819 14.16 25.39 2.52
N GLN A 820 14.49 25.98 1.38
CA GLN A 820 14.05 27.35 1.01
C GLN A 820 12.79 27.37 0.15
N ALA A 821 12.10 26.24 -0.03
CA ALA A 821 10.89 26.16 -0.83
C ALA A 821 9.73 26.94 -0.17
N PRO A 822 8.81 27.53 -0.95
CA PRO A 822 7.69 28.28 -0.39
C PRO A 822 6.63 27.40 0.30
N ARG A 823 6.60 26.11 0.00
CA ARG A 823 5.64 25.14 0.57
C ARG A 823 6.23 24.43 1.77
N VAL A 824 5.58 24.54 2.92
CA VAL A 824 5.98 23.87 4.17
C VAL A 824 6.12 22.36 4.00
N ALA A 825 5.19 21.70 3.31
CA ALA A 825 5.26 20.25 3.05
C ALA A 825 6.55 19.83 2.31
N THR A 826 7.03 20.67 1.38
CA THR A 826 8.30 20.44 0.66
C THR A 826 9.50 20.57 1.60
N LYS A 827 9.49 21.58 2.48
CA LYS A 827 10.53 21.76 3.50
C LYS A 827 10.58 20.59 4.47
N LEU A 828 9.41 20.13 4.96
CA LEU A 828 9.30 18.98 5.87
C LEU A 828 9.83 17.69 5.24
N ALA A 829 9.48 17.40 3.99
CA ALA A 829 10.00 16.24 3.28
C ALA A 829 11.54 16.32 3.09
N ALA A 830 12.07 17.51 2.82
CA ALA A 830 13.51 17.72 2.70
C ALA A 830 14.24 17.55 4.04
N VAL A 831 13.70 18.09 5.14
CA VAL A 831 14.23 17.89 6.51
C VAL A 831 14.29 16.39 6.83
N GLU A 832 13.22 15.68 6.58
CA GLU A 832 13.13 14.25 6.90
C GLU A 832 14.09 13.40 6.05
N ALA A 833 14.22 13.71 4.76
CA ALA A 833 15.19 13.06 3.88
C ALA A 833 16.64 13.31 4.34
N LEU A 834 17.01 14.56 4.63
CA LEU A 834 18.33 14.93 5.12
C LEU A 834 18.66 14.26 6.47
N ALA A 835 17.67 14.13 7.35
CA ALA A 835 17.85 13.45 8.63
C ALA A 835 18.18 11.96 8.48
N ARG A 836 17.66 11.31 7.44
CA ARG A 836 17.91 9.88 7.16
C ARG A 836 19.25 9.65 6.46
N MET A 837 19.84 10.65 5.80
CA MET A 837 21.08 10.50 5.03
C MET A 837 22.36 10.32 5.88
N ARG A 838 22.34 10.67 7.17
CA ARG A 838 23.47 10.57 8.10
C ARG A 838 24.80 11.13 7.56
N HIS A 839 24.72 12.23 6.82
CA HIS A 839 25.86 12.86 6.17
C HIS A 839 26.24 14.19 6.86
N PRO A 840 27.53 14.55 7.06
CA PRO A 840 27.93 15.80 7.73
C PRO A 840 27.33 17.05 7.10
N ARG A 841 27.30 17.16 5.76
CA ARG A 841 26.67 18.30 5.06
C ARG A 841 25.16 18.35 5.23
N ALA A 842 24.50 17.22 5.43
CA ALA A 842 23.07 17.21 5.76
C ALA A 842 22.82 17.85 7.12
N SER A 843 23.68 17.59 8.11
CA SER A 843 23.62 18.24 9.42
C SER A 843 23.82 19.76 9.32
N GLU A 844 24.75 20.23 8.47
CA GLU A 844 24.96 21.66 8.22
C GLU A 844 23.70 22.29 7.59
N ALA A 845 23.10 21.64 6.59
CA ALA A 845 21.87 22.12 5.96
C ALA A 845 20.70 22.19 6.94
N LEU A 846 20.55 21.18 7.81
CA LEU A 846 19.50 21.12 8.83
C LEU A 846 19.63 22.22 9.91
N GLN A 847 20.84 22.76 10.16
CA GLN A 847 20.99 23.90 11.10
C GLN A 847 20.15 25.12 10.68
N HIS A 848 20.07 25.41 9.39
CA HIS A 848 19.24 26.51 8.87
C HIS A 848 17.74 26.24 9.09
N ALA A 849 17.30 24.99 9.09
CA ALA A 849 15.92 24.64 9.36
C ALA A 849 15.50 24.83 10.83
N LEU A 850 16.45 24.93 11.77
CA LEU A 850 16.18 25.29 13.16
C LEU A 850 15.79 26.77 13.31
N GLU A 851 16.09 27.60 12.32
CA GLU A 851 15.79 29.06 12.30
C GLU A 851 14.66 29.40 11.31
N ASP A 852 13.94 28.39 10.76
CA ASP A 852 12.86 28.60 9.81
C ASP A 852 11.70 29.37 10.45
N ASP A 853 11.00 30.21 9.68
CA ASP A 853 9.85 30.99 10.15
C ASP A 853 8.70 30.07 10.61
N ASP A 854 8.56 28.89 9.98
CA ASP A 854 7.50 27.93 10.29
C ASP A 854 7.87 27.00 11.45
N ALA A 855 7.03 26.95 12.48
CA ALA A 855 7.25 26.14 13.67
C ALA A 855 7.30 24.63 13.39
N ALA A 856 6.54 24.13 12.39
CA ALA A 856 6.55 22.73 12.01
C ALA A 856 7.90 22.34 11.40
N VAL A 857 8.53 23.26 10.63
CA VAL A 857 9.85 23.03 10.05
C VAL A 857 10.92 23.02 11.14
N ARG A 858 10.89 23.98 12.09
CA ARG A 858 11.81 23.99 13.25
C ARG A 858 11.65 22.72 14.11
N ARG A 859 10.40 22.30 14.37
CA ARG A 859 10.10 21.06 15.08
C ARG A 859 10.67 19.83 14.37
N ALA A 860 10.46 19.72 13.06
CA ALA A 860 11.03 18.64 12.26
C ALA A 860 12.58 18.63 12.27
N ALA A 861 13.20 19.82 12.25
CA ALA A 861 14.67 19.95 12.34
C ALA A 861 15.18 19.47 13.71
N VAL A 862 14.52 19.82 14.83
CA VAL A 862 14.85 19.32 16.16
C VAL A 862 14.74 17.79 16.21
N ALA A 863 13.67 17.21 15.67
CA ALA A 863 13.50 15.76 15.54
C ALA A 863 14.61 15.11 14.69
N ALA A 864 14.99 15.75 13.59
CA ALA A 864 16.08 15.32 12.70
C ALA A 864 17.42 15.22 13.44
N PHE A 865 17.77 16.23 14.25
CA PHE A 865 18.98 16.19 15.08
C PHE A 865 18.91 15.14 16.18
N GLY A 866 17.72 14.88 16.72
CA GLY A 866 17.47 13.77 17.63
C GLY A 866 17.79 12.40 16.99
N ARG A 867 17.42 12.18 15.74
CA ARG A 867 17.78 10.96 14.97
C ARG A 867 19.27 10.86 14.66
N LEU A 868 19.88 11.97 14.27
CA LEU A 868 21.29 11.99 13.92
C LEU A 868 22.19 11.79 15.15
N GLY A 869 21.73 12.16 16.34
CA GLY A 869 22.48 12.05 17.58
C GLY A 869 23.76 12.90 17.60
N THR A 870 23.89 13.88 16.69
CA THR A 870 25.10 14.69 16.54
C THR A 870 25.10 15.86 17.52
N THR A 871 26.27 16.21 18.04
CA THR A 871 26.44 17.36 18.94
C THR A 871 26.57 18.69 18.19
N SER A 872 26.61 18.68 16.85
CA SER A 872 26.81 19.87 16.02
C SER A 872 25.72 20.96 16.22
N ALA A 873 24.49 20.56 16.55
CA ALA A 873 23.37 21.47 16.80
C ALA A 873 22.95 21.53 18.29
N ALA A 874 23.68 20.88 19.19
CA ALA A 874 23.29 20.78 20.60
C ALA A 874 23.01 22.15 21.26
N ALA A 875 23.85 23.16 20.98
CA ALA A 875 23.67 24.51 21.51
C ALA A 875 22.43 25.21 20.91
N ALA A 876 22.16 25.03 19.62
CA ALA A 876 20.99 25.62 18.95
C ALA A 876 19.70 24.96 19.45
N VAL A 877 19.65 23.62 19.57
CA VAL A 877 18.50 22.90 20.12
C VAL A 877 18.27 23.25 21.60
N ALA A 878 19.35 23.40 22.38
CA ALA A 878 19.21 23.85 23.77
C ALA A 878 18.66 25.28 23.88
N ALA A 879 19.05 26.19 22.98
CA ALA A 879 18.48 27.52 22.91
C ALA A 879 16.99 27.49 22.58
N LEU A 880 16.57 26.70 21.59
CA LEU A 880 15.16 26.53 21.22
C LEU A 880 14.32 25.98 22.36
N SER A 881 14.90 25.12 23.21
CA SER A 881 14.16 24.58 24.38
C SER A 881 13.71 25.64 25.40
N VAL A 882 14.31 26.84 25.36
CA VAL A 882 14.00 27.94 26.27
C VAL A 882 13.30 29.10 25.57
N SER A 883 13.69 29.44 24.34
CA SER A 883 13.36 30.70 23.70
C SER A 883 12.46 30.58 22.46
N ASP A 884 12.14 29.39 21.96
CA ASP A 884 11.28 29.26 20.77
C ASP A 884 9.88 29.82 21.09
N PRO A 885 9.26 30.62 20.20
CA PRO A 885 7.90 31.10 20.40
C PRO A 885 6.86 29.97 20.47
N ASP A 886 7.08 28.86 19.74
CA ASP A 886 6.18 27.71 19.74
C ASP A 886 6.50 26.75 20.89
N GLU A 887 5.50 26.44 21.70
CA GLU A 887 5.64 25.57 22.86
C GLU A 887 6.01 24.14 22.49
N ARG A 888 5.51 23.63 21.37
CA ARG A 888 5.79 22.27 20.88
C ARG A 888 7.26 22.11 20.49
N VAL A 889 7.84 23.15 19.88
CA VAL A 889 9.27 23.18 19.57
C VAL A 889 10.08 23.18 20.86
N ARG A 890 9.71 24.04 21.85
CA ARG A 890 10.43 24.09 23.15
C ARG A 890 10.46 22.74 23.84
N ARG A 891 9.33 22.05 23.91
CA ARG A 891 9.20 20.76 24.59
C ARG A 891 9.99 19.66 23.90
N LEU A 892 9.86 19.56 22.56
CA LEU A 892 10.63 18.58 21.80
C LEU A 892 12.13 18.82 21.97
N ALA A 893 12.56 20.07 21.87
CA ALA A 893 13.97 20.44 22.06
C ALA A 893 14.46 20.08 23.47
N ALA A 894 13.68 20.34 24.51
CA ALA A 894 13.99 19.96 25.88
C ALA A 894 14.08 18.42 26.04
N ALA A 895 13.17 17.67 25.41
CA ALA A 895 13.22 16.20 25.42
C ALA A 895 14.50 15.67 24.75
N MET A 896 14.86 16.23 23.58
CA MET A 896 16.10 15.85 22.87
C MET A 896 17.35 16.20 23.69
N CYS A 897 17.39 17.35 24.34
CA CYS A 897 18.48 17.73 25.23
C CYS A 897 18.64 16.74 26.39
N ARG A 898 17.56 16.31 27.02
CA ARG A 898 17.59 15.29 28.09
C ARG A 898 18.09 13.95 27.56
N ARG A 899 17.54 13.49 26.43
CA ARG A 899 17.85 12.20 25.83
C ARG A 899 19.31 12.06 25.42
N HIS A 900 19.84 13.07 24.76
CA HIS A 900 21.22 13.08 24.25
C HIS A 900 22.21 13.72 25.20
N ARG A 901 21.77 14.12 26.42
CA ARG A 901 22.60 14.85 27.39
C ARG A 901 23.25 16.11 26.82
N TRP A 902 22.54 16.80 25.93
CA TRP A 902 22.97 18.08 25.38
C TRP A 902 22.71 19.20 26.40
N ASN A 903 23.43 19.16 27.50
CA ASN A 903 23.37 20.25 28.49
C ASN A 903 24.10 21.44 27.90
N GLY A 904 23.40 22.56 27.78
CA GLY A 904 24.02 23.84 27.42
C GLY A 904 25.16 24.12 28.36
N GLY A 905 26.36 24.08 27.89
CA GLY A 905 27.67 24.41 28.46
C GLY A 905 27.77 25.02 29.84
N THR A 906 27.34 24.33 30.90
CA THR A 906 27.62 24.64 32.28
C THR A 906 27.95 23.36 33.06
N ASP A 907 29.08 22.79 32.71
CA ASP A 907 29.91 22.02 33.62
C ASP A 907 31.37 22.06 33.13
N ARG A 908 32.10 23.01 33.71
CA ARG A 908 33.56 22.93 33.87
C ARG A 908 33.85 22.34 35.20
#